data_83ac27c09d86e4124eb4701c0d192afd
#
_entry.id   83ac27c09d86e4124eb4701c0d192afd
#
_cell.length_a   1.000
_cell.length_b   1.000
_cell.length_c   1.000
_cell.angle_alpha   90.00
_cell.angle_beta   90.00
_cell.angle_gamma   90.00
#
_symmetry.space_group_name_H-M   'P 1'
#
loop_
_entity.id
_entity.type
_entity.pdbx_description
1 polymer ?
#
loop_
_entity_poly.entity_id
_entity_poly.type
_entity_poly.pdbx_seq_one_letter_code
_entity_poly.pdbx_strand_id
1 'polypeptide(L)'
;MPLRKDDPRSVGGYTLVDRLGAGGMGIVYRGRSRSGREVAVKVVHAQHAEDQVFRARFRQEIELVRKVSGAFTAPVVDADPEAVRPWMATQYVPGRSLAERIRAEGRLRGAELRQLALGLVEALREIHRAGVVHRDLKPANVLMAEDGPRVIDFGISRAAENHNTLTETGQMIGTPPFMSPEQLTDARTVGPASDVFSLGALLVFAVTGRGPFDADSPYLTAYRVVHNEPVLEGVARPLRTVLERCLAKDAKDRPELDELAHEFAAVLPEPTEDEPLTMTLRRPAPRAGAETGPGIASGRTTTAGPGRRGRIRPLWAAVGTVGALGLGLLGYIRFGPGFSDSPPVGPASSASSSASSRWPALPAGWKPWQTGVTETAASGAMKAPDVHGTDMAPRCAVDQGSVYCGGNALLPERIDAATGTILWRADIAPAGVPADRYVSSVVGADGDVVLVQLLVNNESGFTQEQSLVALDRESGGRLWSRKVYNGSPGSVQVPGLVLMLEADGRSVTARSAADGKERWRTSLPAKHFCTLLDLGDRPYVECVTDAADDDTEFIVIDPSDGSVRRLASPADSGSFVGALDGKLLFVESDADAVAVSKDLTYTRIVRVDPESGKREVTPLPQRYRGNVALARGTLYFSTSSGLVTAVSPLTGARVWESRTTLESAGRVSVDADGRTAYTAGASGRVAALDAARGTVLWETAARAEVLASGLEPVVLFDKGALVVATADGTIFTLDPAHPHRTAVSAG
;
A
#
# COMPACT_ATOMS: atom_id res chain seq x y z
N MET A 1 16.01 -12.58 11.78
CA MET A 1 16.67 -12.20 10.49
C MET A 1 17.99 -11.48 10.83
N PRO A 2 19.11 -11.70 10.11
CA PRO A 2 20.37 -11.03 10.43
C PRO A 2 20.25 -9.50 10.28
N LEU A 3 21.07 -8.78 11.04
CA LEU A 3 21.18 -7.32 10.93
C LEU A 3 21.67 -6.93 9.52
N ARG A 4 21.10 -5.88 8.96
CA ARG A 4 21.56 -5.28 7.71
C ARG A 4 22.74 -4.34 7.96
N LYS A 5 23.42 -3.94 6.89
CA LYS A 5 24.60 -3.06 6.98
C LYS A 5 24.27 -1.69 7.61
N ASP A 6 23.09 -1.19 7.38
CA ASP A 6 22.60 0.11 7.83
C ASP A 6 21.89 0.07 9.19
N ASP A 7 21.80 -1.12 9.81
CA ASP A 7 21.21 -1.26 11.14
C ASP A 7 22.16 -0.75 12.23
N PRO A 8 21.63 -0.09 13.28
CA PRO A 8 22.43 0.26 14.41
C PRO A 8 22.96 -1.00 15.12
N ARG A 9 24.19 -0.94 15.59
CA ARG A 9 24.79 -2.04 16.36
C ARG A 9 24.36 -2.05 17.83
N SER A 10 23.95 -0.89 18.33
CA SER A 10 23.45 -0.74 19.70
C SER A 10 22.44 0.40 19.81
N VAL A 11 21.49 0.25 20.73
CA VAL A 11 20.46 1.25 21.07
C VAL A 11 20.21 1.19 22.57
N GLY A 12 20.23 2.32 23.27
CA GLY A 12 19.90 2.40 24.70
C GLY A 12 20.77 1.52 25.62
N GLY A 13 22.01 1.22 25.22
CA GLY A 13 22.88 0.31 25.97
C GLY A 13 22.66 -1.19 25.70
N TYR A 14 21.73 -1.52 24.80
CA TYR A 14 21.50 -2.88 24.31
C TYR A 14 22.29 -3.13 23.02
N THR A 15 23.03 -4.23 22.94
CA THR A 15 23.67 -4.70 21.71
C THR A 15 22.62 -5.41 20.86
N LEU A 16 22.40 -4.95 19.63
CA LEU A 16 21.43 -5.56 18.73
C LEU A 16 22.03 -6.80 18.04
N VAL A 17 21.26 -7.87 18.01
CA VAL A 17 21.68 -9.20 17.52
C VAL A 17 21.02 -9.54 16.20
N ASP A 18 19.69 -9.43 16.15
CA ASP A 18 18.87 -9.80 15.00
C ASP A 18 17.73 -8.82 14.80
N ARG A 19 17.16 -8.76 13.59
CA ARG A 19 15.85 -8.18 13.33
C ARG A 19 14.76 -9.20 13.66
N LEU A 20 13.79 -8.81 14.48
CA LEU A 20 12.58 -9.58 14.77
C LEU A 20 11.46 -9.24 13.77
N GLY A 21 11.30 -7.94 13.46
CA GLY A 21 10.29 -7.46 12.54
C GLY A 21 10.54 -6.03 12.06
N ALA A 22 9.80 -5.60 11.05
CA ALA A 22 9.76 -4.22 10.58
C ALA A 22 8.31 -3.83 10.29
N GLY A 23 7.88 -2.64 10.72
CA GLY A 23 6.55 -2.10 10.52
C GLY A 23 6.58 -0.62 10.14
N GLY A 24 5.43 -0.01 9.92
CA GLY A 24 5.31 1.38 9.49
C GLY A 24 5.96 2.39 10.44
N MET A 25 5.98 2.11 11.75
CA MET A 25 6.53 3.02 12.77
C MET A 25 8.00 2.79 13.09
N GLY A 26 8.55 1.61 12.79
CA GLY A 26 9.91 1.29 13.19
C GLY A 26 10.30 -0.15 12.96
N ILE A 27 11.50 -0.49 13.42
CA ILE A 27 12.06 -1.83 13.32
C ILE A 27 12.21 -2.39 14.73
N VAL A 28 11.84 -3.66 14.90
CA VAL A 28 12.01 -4.39 16.16
C VAL A 28 13.24 -5.29 16.04
N TYR A 29 14.15 -5.15 16.99
CA TYR A 29 15.38 -5.92 17.06
C TYR A 29 15.41 -6.81 18.31
N ARG A 30 16.02 -7.98 18.22
CA ARG A 30 16.48 -8.68 19.40
C ARG A 30 17.75 -8.01 19.90
N GLY A 31 17.70 -7.51 21.13
CA GLY A 31 18.80 -6.87 21.82
C GLY A 31 19.26 -7.67 23.04
N ARG A 32 20.50 -7.46 23.43
CA ARG A 32 21.08 -8.05 24.65
C ARG A 32 21.71 -6.96 25.53
N SER A 33 21.30 -6.94 26.80
CA SER A 33 21.90 -6.05 27.82
C SER A 33 23.34 -6.46 28.15
N ARG A 34 24.07 -5.61 28.87
CA ARG A 34 25.41 -5.95 29.40
C ARG A 34 25.38 -7.17 30.34
N SER A 35 24.28 -7.41 31.05
CA SER A 35 24.11 -8.58 31.91
C SER A 35 23.68 -9.84 31.16
N GLY A 36 23.53 -9.79 29.83
CA GLY A 36 23.11 -10.91 29.00
C GLY A 36 21.60 -11.08 28.85
N ARG A 37 20.78 -10.23 29.51
CA ARG A 37 19.30 -10.28 29.38
C ARG A 37 18.88 -9.95 27.96
N GLU A 38 18.02 -10.76 27.37
CA GLU A 38 17.45 -10.53 26.04
C GLU A 38 16.20 -9.64 26.11
N VAL A 39 16.09 -8.74 25.15
CA VAL A 39 14.98 -7.79 25.00
C VAL A 39 14.57 -7.68 23.54
N ALA A 40 13.31 -7.29 23.27
CA ALA A 40 12.86 -6.83 21.99
C ALA A 40 12.91 -5.30 21.97
N VAL A 41 13.73 -4.70 21.10
CA VAL A 41 13.96 -3.25 21.04
C VAL A 41 13.27 -2.71 19.78
N LYS A 42 12.19 -1.95 19.95
CA LYS A 42 11.50 -1.23 18.90
C LYS A 42 12.15 0.13 18.72
N VAL A 43 12.70 0.39 17.54
CA VAL A 43 13.37 1.66 17.18
C VAL A 43 12.54 2.36 16.13
N VAL A 44 12.14 3.59 16.42
CA VAL A 44 11.31 4.42 15.55
C VAL A 44 12.09 4.80 14.28
N HIS A 45 11.41 4.79 13.12
CA HIS A 45 11.99 5.26 11.86
C HIS A 45 12.37 6.74 11.94
N ALA A 46 13.43 7.14 11.23
CA ALA A 46 13.95 8.50 11.25
C ALA A 46 12.86 9.53 10.86
N GLN A 47 12.00 9.20 9.91
CA GLN A 47 10.90 10.06 9.45
C GLN A 47 9.90 10.42 10.56
N HIS A 48 9.67 9.53 11.53
CA HIS A 48 8.79 9.79 12.68
C HIS A 48 9.55 10.36 13.88
N ALA A 49 10.88 10.25 13.89
CA ALA A 49 11.70 10.71 14.99
C ALA A 49 11.78 12.25 15.08
N GLU A 50 11.53 12.96 14.00
CA GLU A 50 11.52 14.43 13.93
C GLU A 50 10.15 15.03 14.23
N ASP A 51 9.08 14.25 14.13
CA ASP A 51 7.70 14.68 14.40
C ASP A 51 7.45 14.80 15.93
N GLN A 52 7.24 16.02 16.40
CA GLN A 52 6.97 16.30 17.81
C GLN A 52 5.64 15.71 18.29
N VAL A 53 4.63 15.65 17.43
CA VAL A 53 3.32 15.07 17.73
C VAL A 53 3.47 13.55 17.89
N PHE A 54 4.19 12.91 16.99
CA PHE A 54 4.53 11.48 17.11
C PHE A 54 5.31 11.19 18.40
N ARG A 55 6.33 12.00 18.73
CA ARG A 55 7.10 11.83 19.98
C ARG A 55 6.25 11.95 21.23
N ALA A 56 5.36 12.94 21.30
CA ALA A 56 4.45 13.10 22.43
C ALA A 56 3.54 11.87 22.59
N ARG A 57 3.01 11.34 21.50
CA ARG A 57 2.20 10.11 21.46
C ARG A 57 3.00 8.88 21.88
N PHE A 58 4.19 8.71 21.34
CA PHE A 58 5.06 7.59 21.68
C PHE A 58 5.46 7.60 23.15
N ARG A 59 5.70 8.78 23.76
CA ARG A 59 5.91 8.95 25.20
C ARG A 59 4.69 8.48 25.99
N GLN A 60 3.49 8.94 25.59
CA GLN A 60 2.23 8.54 26.24
C GLN A 60 2.00 7.03 26.12
N GLU A 61 2.30 6.42 24.97
CA GLU A 61 2.25 4.99 24.74
C GLU A 61 3.14 4.24 25.76
N ILE A 62 4.40 4.66 25.89
CA ILE A 62 5.33 4.07 26.85
C ILE A 62 4.80 4.15 28.28
N GLU A 63 4.25 5.30 28.69
CA GLU A 63 3.71 5.49 30.03
C GLU A 63 2.51 4.58 30.33
N LEU A 64 1.66 4.35 29.33
CA LEU A 64 0.49 3.47 29.46
C LEU A 64 0.92 1.99 29.47
N VAL A 65 1.78 1.58 28.54
CA VAL A 65 2.23 0.18 28.46
C VAL A 65 3.06 -0.22 29.70
N ARG A 66 3.78 0.69 30.33
CA ARG A 66 4.50 0.44 31.61
C ARG A 66 3.56 0.05 32.76
N LYS A 67 2.29 0.43 32.70
CA LYS A 67 1.28 0.04 33.70
C LYS A 67 0.77 -1.38 33.52
N VAL A 68 0.94 -1.95 32.32
CA VAL A 68 0.53 -3.32 32.02
C VAL A 68 1.66 -4.26 32.42
N SER A 69 1.39 -5.11 33.36
CA SER A 69 2.36 -6.10 33.85
C SER A 69 1.62 -7.40 34.19
N GLY A 70 1.72 -8.38 33.33
CA GLY A 70 1.04 -9.64 33.50
C GLY A 70 1.75 -10.85 32.91
N ALA A 71 1.25 -12.02 33.30
CA ALA A 71 1.80 -13.30 32.90
C ALA A 71 1.65 -13.53 31.38
N PHE A 72 0.66 -12.90 30.75
CA PHE A 72 0.32 -13.08 29.34
C PHE A 72 0.64 -11.86 28.47
N THR A 73 1.45 -10.91 28.98
CA THR A 73 1.90 -9.71 28.26
C THR A 73 3.44 -9.61 28.27
N ALA A 74 4.01 -8.82 27.37
CA ALA A 74 5.45 -8.53 27.35
C ALA A 74 5.71 -7.14 27.99
N PRO A 75 6.16 -7.06 29.27
CA PRO A 75 6.34 -5.79 29.96
C PRO A 75 7.47 -4.95 29.34
N VAL A 76 7.31 -3.62 29.40
CA VAL A 76 8.37 -2.66 29.06
C VAL A 76 9.49 -2.74 30.09
N VAL A 77 10.70 -2.97 29.61
CA VAL A 77 11.91 -3.06 30.43
C VAL A 77 12.60 -1.71 30.51
N ASP A 78 12.63 -0.98 29.39
CA ASP A 78 13.32 0.29 29.26
C ASP A 78 12.82 1.07 28.05
N ALA A 79 12.96 2.39 28.04
CA ALA A 79 12.58 3.22 26.90
C ALA A 79 13.19 4.60 26.99
N ASP A 80 13.49 5.20 25.84
CA ASP A 80 13.90 6.59 25.72
C ASP A 80 13.15 7.27 24.56
N PRO A 81 12.02 7.94 24.84
CA PRO A 81 11.25 8.68 23.84
C PRO A 81 11.95 9.98 23.40
N GLU A 82 12.94 10.47 24.16
CA GLU A 82 13.69 11.70 23.87
C GLU A 82 14.97 11.46 23.06
N ALA A 83 15.38 10.20 22.88
CA ALA A 83 16.52 9.87 22.03
C ALA A 83 16.38 10.46 20.63
N VAL A 84 17.51 10.69 19.93
CA VAL A 84 17.52 11.13 18.51
C VAL A 84 16.63 10.22 17.66
N ARG A 85 16.69 8.91 17.91
CA ARG A 85 15.73 7.92 17.42
C ARG A 85 15.01 7.34 18.64
N PRO A 86 13.76 7.70 18.90
CA PRO A 86 13.00 7.14 20.00
C PRO A 86 12.96 5.61 19.96
N TRP A 87 13.04 4.99 21.11
CA TRP A 87 13.04 3.53 21.21
C TRP A 87 12.37 3.05 22.51
N MET A 88 11.91 1.82 22.47
CA MET A 88 11.35 1.10 23.62
C MET A 88 11.84 -0.34 23.59
N ALA A 89 12.22 -0.86 24.74
CA ALA A 89 12.60 -2.24 24.94
C ALA A 89 11.57 -2.96 25.83
N THR A 90 11.07 -4.09 25.33
CA THR A 90 10.20 -5.01 26.08
C THR A 90 10.94 -6.31 26.38
N GLN A 91 10.40 -7.11 27.30
CA GLN A 91 10.92 -8.44 27.52
C GLN A 91 10.88 -9.23 26.21
N TYR A 92 12.01 -9.87 25.85
CA TYR A 92 12.02 -10.79 24.72
C TYR A 92 11.26 -12.08 25.08
N VAL A 93 10.30 -12.44 24.25
CA VAL A 93 9.53 -13.66 24.36
C VAL A 93 9.99 -14.62 23.28
N PRO A 94 10.63 -15.74 23.63
CA PRO A 94 10.97 -16.76 22.65
C PRO A 94 9.70 -17.48 22.20
N GLY A 95 9.48 -17.58 20.90
CA GLY A 95 8.30 -18.23 20.31
C GLY A 95 8.02 -17.71 18.91
N ARG A 96 7.10 -18.39 18.24
CA ARG A 96 6.55 -17.94 16.95
C ARG A 96 5.26 -17.17 17.20
N SER A 97 4.92 -16.26 16.31
CA SER A 97 3.58 -15.68 16.31
C SER A 97 2.52 -16.77 16.02
N LEU A 98 1.29 -16.54 16.51
CA LEU A 98 0.16 -17.44 16.23
C LEU A 98 -0.04 -17.61 14.70
N ALA A 99 0.15 -16.54 13.92
CA ALA A 99 0.09 -16.60 12.47
C ALA A 99 1.15 -17.55 11.88
N GLU A 100 2.40 -17.48 12.36
CA GLU A 100 3.48 -18.37 11.93
C GLU A 100 3.27 -19.82 12.40
N ARG A 101 2.74 -19.99 13.64
CA ARG A 101 2.41 -21.30 14.20
C ARG A 101 1.35 -22.02 13.35
N ILE A 102 0.25 -21.32 13.04
CA ILE A 102 -0.85 -21.89 12.23
C ILE A 102 -0.38 -22.21 10.82
N ARG A 103 0.41 -21.33 10.21
CA ARG A 103 0.97 -21.58 8.86
C ARG A 103 1.91 -22.78 8.82
N ALA A 104 2.70 -22.98 9.86
CA ALA A 104 3.70 -24.06 9.91
C ALA A 104 3.13 -25.41 10.32
N GLU A 105 2.16 -25.43 11.23
CA GLU A 105 1.73 -26.64 11.94
C GLU A 105 0.21 -26.89 11.87
N GLY A 106 -0.53 -25.95 11.25
CA GLY A 106 -1.97 -26.03 11.06
C GLY A 106 -2.79 -25.49 12.25
N ARG A 107 -4.07 -25.77 12.22
CA ARG A 107 -5.11 -25.22 13.11
C ARG A 107 -4.95 -25.71 14.53
N LEU A 108 -5.32 -24.89 15.52
CA LEU A 108 -5.29 -25.27 16.93
C LEU A 108 -6.54 -26.10 17.30
N ARG A 109 -6.37 -27.02 18.24
CA ARG A 109 -7.44 -27.87 18.79
C ARG A 109 -7.16 -28.22 20.24
N GLY A 110 -8.16 -28.78 20.90
CA GLY A 110 -8.01 -29.35 22.25
C GLY A 110 -7.41 -28.38 23.27
N ALA A 111 -6.45 -28.86 24.03
CA ALA A 111 -5.79 -28.13 25.10
C ALA A 111 -5.06 -26.85 24.61
N GLU A 112 -4.43 -26.88 23.45
CA GLU A 112 -3.77 -25.69 22.89
C GLU A 112 -4.75 -24.56 22.61
N LEU A 113 -5.92 -24.87 22.06
CA LEU A 113 -6.97 -23.86 21.81
C LEU A 113 -7.51 -23.30 23.12
N ARG A 114 -7.74 -24.16 24.13
CA ARG A 114 -8.16 -23.75 25.48
C ARG A 114 -7.13 -22.82 26.12
N GLN A 115 -5.85 -23.18 26.08
CA GLN A 115 -4.77 -22.36 26.61
C GLN A 115 -4.68 -21.00 25.91
N LEU A 116 -4.82 -20.98 24.58
CA LEU A 116 -4.87 -19.73 23.83
C LEU A 116 -6.05 -18.86 24.26
N ALA A 117 -7.27 -19.41 24.27
CA ALA A 117 -8.49 -18.64 24.57
C ALA A 117 -8.46 -18.04 25.98
N LEU A 118 -8.16 -18.85 27.00
CA LEU A 118 -8.10 -18.40 28.39
C LEU A 118 -6.93 -17.43 28.63
N GLY A 119 -5.75 -17.70 28.05
CA GLY A 119 -4.59 -16.81 28.15
C GLY A 119 -4.81 -15.45 27.51
N LEU A 120 -5.52 -15.38 26.39
CA LEU A 120 -5.88 -14.11 25.75
C LEU A 120 -6.91 -13.32 26.56
N VAL A 121 -7.92 -14.00 27.15
CA VAL A 121 -8.87 -13.34 28.05
C VAL A 121 -8.13 -12.73 29.25
N GLU A 122 -7.19 -13.46 29.85
CA GLU A 122 -6.43 -12.95 31.00
C GLU A 122 -5.52 -11.78 30.59
N ALA A 123 -4.86 -11.86 29.44
CA ALA A 123 -4.07 -10.76 28.89
C ALA A 123 -4.91 -9.47 28.71
N LEU A 124 -6.10 -9.61 28.12
CA LEU A 124 -7.00 -8.47 27.91
C LEU A 124 -7.51 -7.89 29.22
N ARG A 125 -7.81 -8.73 30.21
CA ARG A 125 -8.19 -8.28 31.58
C ARG A 125 -7.12 -7.38 32.18
N GLU A 126 -5.87 -7.76 32.09
CA GLU A 126 -4.77 -6.98 32.65
C GLU A 126 -4.55 -5.67 31.88
N ILE A 127 -4.67 -5.71 30.56
CA ILE A 127 -4.59 -4.54 29.70
C ILE A 127 -5.71 -3.55 30.06
N HIS A 128 -6.96 -4.03 30.15
CA HIS A 128 -8.12 -3.18 30.45
C HIS A 128 -8.09 -2.63 31.89
N ARG A 129 -7.60 -3.41 32.90
CA ARG A 129 -7.39 -2.90 34.27
C ARG A 129 -6.39 -1.75 34.33
N ALA A 130 -5.41 -1.73 33.46
CA ALA A 130 -4.45 -0.62 33.33
C ALA A 130 -5.04 0.62 32.65
N GLY A 131 -6.32 0.58 32.23
CA GLY A 131 -7.00 1.64 31.50
C GLY A 131 -6.57 1.72 30.03
N VAL A 132 -6.04 0.63 29.48
CA VAL A 132 -5.57 0.52 28.10
C VAL A 132 -6.52 -0.36 27.30
N VAL A 133 -6.74 -0.02 26.03
CA VAL A 133 -7.40 -0.87 25.03
C VAL A 133 -6.34 -1.27 24.02
N HIS A 134 -6.26 -2.56 23.64
CA HIS A 134 -5.20 -3.08 22.77
C HIS A 134 -5.29 -2.52 21.34
N ARG A 135 -6.48 -2.50 20.77
CA ARG A 135 -6.84 -1.92 19.45
C ARG A 135 -6.22 -2.58 18.20
N ASP A 136 -5.20 -3.41 18.35
CA ASP A 136 -4.54 -4.13 17.24
C ASP A 136 -4.28 -5.60 17.59
N LEU A 137 -5.25 -6.26 18.25
CA LEU A 137 -5.15 -7.67 18.57
C LEU A 137 -5.34 -8.51 17.31
N LYS A 138 -4.26 -9.17 16.90
CA LYS A 138 -4.22 -10.00 15.68
C LYS A 138 -3.22 -11.16 15.84
N PRO A 139 -3.29 -12.20 15.01
CA PRO A 139 -2.40 -13.37 15.13
C PRO A 139 -0.89 -13.08 15.06
N ALA A 140 -0.49 -11.97 14.42
CA ALA A 140 0.91 -11.54 14.39
C ALA A 140 1.39 -10.95 15.73
N ASN A 141 0.47 -10.43 16.54
CA ASN A 141 0.75 -9.79 17.84
C ASN A 141 0.53 -10.73 19.03
N VAL A 142 0.36 -12.04 18.80
CA VAL A 142 0.28 -13.08 19.82
C VAL A 142 1.42 -14.06 19.62
N LEU A 143 2.37 -14.10 20.55
CA LEU A 143 3.48 -15.04 20.54
C LEU A 143 3.09 -16.31 21.32
N MET A 144 3.39 -17.47 20.73
CA MET A 144 3.13 -18.77 21.31
C MET A 144 4.39 -19.22 22.07
N ALA A 145 4.45 -18.90 23.38
CA ALA A 145 5.54 -19.31 24.26
C ALA A 145 5.26 -20.66 24.91
N GLU A 146 6.27 -21.30 25.49
CA GLU A 146 6.15 -22.62 26.14
C GLU A 146 5.13 -22.65 27.29
N ASP A 147 4.97 -21.53 27.99
CA ASP A 147 4.08 -21.38 29.14
C ASP A 147 2.74 -20.71 28.80
N GLY A 148 2.45 -20.45 27.50
CA GLY A 148 1.20 -19.91 27.02
C GLY A 148 1.35 -18.72 26.07
N PRO A 149 0.23 -18.15 25.61
CA PRO A 149 0.26 -17.01 24.70
C PRO A 149 0.82 -15.76 25.40
N ARG A 150 1.51 -14.93 24.62
CA ARG A 150 1.98 -13.61 25.05
C ARG A 150 1.51 -12.56 24.07
N VAL A 151 0.74 -11.60 24.54
CA VAL A 151 0.27 -10.47 23.74
C VAL A 151 1.34 -9.39 23.71
N ILE A 152 1.67 -8.93 22.51
CA ILE A 152 2.68 -7.90 22.27
C ILE A 152 2.10 -6.76 21.42
N ASP A 153 2.83 -5.65 21.33
CA ASP A 153 2.55 -4.51 20.44
C ASP A 153 1.14 -3.93 20.66
N PHE A 154 0.86 -3.41 21.84
CA PHE A 154 -0.39 -2.70 22.11
C PHE A 154 -0.51 -1.51 21.17
N GLY A 155 -1.57 -1.45 20.33
CA GLY A 155 -1.78 -0.50 19.27
C GLY A 155 -2.17 0.91 19.72
N ILE A 156 -1.51 1.47 20.74
CA ILE A 156 -1.84 2.78 21.31
C ILE A 156 -1.57 3.92 20.33
N SER A 157 -0.55 3.80 19.50
CA SER A 157 -0.17 4.78 18.49
C SER A 157 -1.25 5.04 17.43
N ARG A 158 -2.20 4.11 17.22
CA ARG A 158 -3.35 4.30 16.32
C ARG A 158 -4.44 5.20 16.86
N ALA A 159 -4.58 5.32 18.18
CA ALA A 159 -5.59 6.20 18.79
C ALA A 159 -5.29 7.68 18.63
N ALA A 160 -4.10 7.99 18.18
CA ALA A 160 -3.63 9.36 18.01
C ALA A 160 -3.46 9.76 16.52
N GLU A 161 -3.53 8.80 15.59
CA GLU A 161 -3.69 9.09 14.17
C GLU A 161 -5.17 9.40 13.94
N ASN A 162 -5.45 10.68 13.66
CA ASN A 162 -6.77 11.25 13.46
C ASN A 162 -7.79 10.27 12.86
N HIS A 163 -8.81 9.98 13.62
CA HIS A 163 -10.23 9.75 13.33
C HIS A 163 -10.69 8.90 12.14
N ASN A 164 -9.84 8.27 11.30
CA ASN A 164 -10.33 7.41 10.23
C ASN A 164 -9.40 6.23 10.01
N THR A 165 -9.89 5.02 10.30
CA THR A 165 -9.30 3.73 9.88
C THR A 165 -9.37 3.54 8.37
N LEU A 166 -10.30 4.20 7.71
CA LEU A 166 -10.29 4.54 6.30
C LEU A 166 -9.60 5.90 6.20
N THR A 167 -8.36 5.94 5.73
CA THR A 167 -7.77 7.21 5.34
C THR A 167 -8.69 7.85 4.30
N GLU A 168 -8.77 9.19 4.29
CA GLU A 168 -9.45 9.97 3.25
C GLU A 168 -9.04 9.57 1.82
N THR A 169 -8.01 8.76 1.69
CA THR A 169 -7.46 8.19 0.45
C THR A 169 -8.02 6.83 0.06
N GLY A 170 -8.97 6.27 0.85
CA GLY A 170 -9.46 4.91 0.62
C GLY A 170 -8.45 3.81 0.92
N GLN A 171 -7.27 4.12 1.45
CA GLN A 171 -6.33 3.12 1.94
C GLN A 171 -6.64 2.77 3.39
N MET A 172 -6.96 1.51 3.61
CA MET A 172 -7.24 0.96 4.91
C MET A 172 -5.94 0.70 5.67
N ILE A 173 -5.71 1.47 6.76
CA ILE A 173 -4.57 1.23 7.64
C ILE A 173 -4.94 0.12 8.62
N GLY A 174 -4.28 -1.02 8.53
CA GLY A 174 -4.41 -2.10 9.49
C GLY A 174 -4.62 -3.48 8.88
N THR A 175 -5.07 -4.42 9.73
CA THR A 175 -5.40 -5.78 9.33
C THR A 175 -6.92 -5.98 9.49
N PRO A 176 -7.73 -5.60 8.47
CA PRO A 176 -9.19 -5.53 8.56
C PRO A 176 -9.86 -6.78 9.14
N PRO A 177 -9.39 -8.02 8.85
CA PRO A 177 -10.05 -9.23 9.35
C PRO A 177 -10.20 -9.34 10.86
N PHE A 178 -9.42 -8.57 11.63
CA PHE A 178 -9.41 -8.61 13.09
C PHE A 178 -9.87 -7.29 13.74
N MET A 179 -10.21 -6.28 12.95
CA MET A 179 -10.76 -5.00 13.44
C MET A 179 -12.23 -5.14 13.78
N SER A 180 -12.68 -4.43 14.81
CA SER A 180 -14.10 -4.34 15.15
C SER A 180 -14.84 -3.37 14.21
N PRO A 181 -16.19 -3.49 14.08
CA PRO A 181 -16.99 -2.55 13.29
C PRO A 181 -16.76 -1.09 13.67
N GLU A 182 -16.72 -0.77 14.96
CA GLU A 182 -16.50 0.57 15.46
C GLU A 182 -15.08 1.11 15.17
N GLN A 183 -14.07 0.25 15.09
CA GLN A 183 -12.74 0.65 14.64
C GLN A 183 -12.73 1.08 13.17
N LEU A 184 -13.66 0.57 12.38
CA LEU A 184 -13.78 0.88 10.97
C LEU A 184 -14.74 2.06 10.71
N THR A 185 -15.66 2.34 11.62
CA THR A 185 -16.70 3.36 11.43
C THR A 185 -16.49 4.63 12.26
N ASP A 186 -16.14 4.52 13.53
CA ASP A 186 -15.87 5.66 14.42
C ASP A 186 -14.84 5.30 15.50
N ALA A 187 -13.60 5.66 15.26
CA ALA A 187 -12.48 5.39 16.18
C ALA A 187 -12.65 5.97 17.60
N ARG A 188 -13.57 6.93 17.79
CA ARG A 188 -13.88 7.54 19.09
C ARG A 188 -14.67 6.62 20.00
N THR A 189 -15.42 5.67 19.43
CA THR A 189 -16.24 4.71 20.18
C THR A 189 -15.47 3.42 20.52
N VAL A 190 -14.21 3.32 20.12
CA VAL A 190 -13.36 2.15 20.37
C VAL A 190 -13.03 1.99 21.85
N GLY A 191 -13.50 0.91 22.43
CA GLY A 191 -13.36 0.56 23.83
C GLY A 191 -12.96 -0.90 24.08
N PRO A 192 -13.03 -1.39 25.33
CA PRO A 192 -12.73 -2.79 25.68
C PRO A 192 -13.49 -3.83 24.84
N ALA A 193 -14.74 -3.56 24.47
CA ALA A 193 -15.54 -4.43 23.64
C ALA A 193 -14.97 -4.62 22.22
N SER A 194 -14.16 -3.66 21.73
CA SER A 194 -13.47 -3.80 20.44
C SER A 194 -12.43 -4.92 20.47
N ASP A 195 -11.70 -5.06 21.59
CA ASP A 195 -10.74 -6.14 21.78
C ASP A 195 -11.43 -7.51 21.90
N VAL A 196 -12.66 -7.54 22.45
CA VAL A 196 -13.50 -8.76 22.50
C VAL A 196 -13.85 -9.23 21.08
N PHE A 197 -14.19 -8.31 20.17
CA PHE A 197 -14.42 -8.64 18.77
C PHE A 197 -13.15 -9.21 18.13
N SER A 198 -12.02 -8.54 18.32
CA SER A 198 -10.73 -8.99 17.79
C SER A 198 -10.32 -10.36 18.34
N LEU A 199 -10.59 -10.62 19.62
CA LEU A 199 -10.40 -11.94 20.24
C LEU A 199 -11.26 -13.01 19.55
N GLY A 200 -12.55 -12.72 19.32
CA GLY A 200 -13.45 -13.63 18.59
C GLY A 200 -12.92 -13.96 17.20
N ALA A 201 -12.55 -12.94 16.41
CA ALA A 201 -12.00 -13.11 15.07
C ALA A 201 -10.68 -13.91 15.09
N LEU A 202 -9.80 -13.66 16.05
CA LEU A 202 -8.54 -14.38 16.22
C LEU A 202 -8.76 -15.86 16.56
N LEU A 203 -9.74 -16.19 17.41
CA LEU A 203 -10.05 -17.57 17.74
C LEU A 203 -10.71 -18.32 16.58
N VAL A 204 -11.55 -17.67 15.75
CA VAL A 204 -12.01 -18.24 14.48
C VAL A 204 -10.82 -18.57 13.58
N PHE A 205 -9.88 -17.64 13.43
CA PHE A 205 -8.65 -17.89 12.66
C PHE A 205 -7.83 -19.06 13.24
N ALA A 206 -7.72 -19.15 14.56
CA ALA A 206 -6.99 -20.24 15.22
C ALA A 206 -7.58 -21.62 14.90
N VAL A 207 -8.91 -21.72 14.83
CA VAL A 207 -9.65 -22.98 14.58
C VAL A 207 -9.75 -23.30 13.10
N THR A 208 -9.93 -22.31 12.24
CA THR A 208 -10.25 -22.49 10.81
C THR A 208 -9.05 -22.27 9.88
N GLY A 209 -8.06 -21.49 10.32
CA GLY A 209 -6.96 -21.00 9.48
C GLY A 209 -7.34 -19.79 8.61
N ARG A 210 -8.58 -19.29 8.73
CA ARG A 210 -9.09 -18.12 8.00
C ARG A 210 -9.80 -17.17 8.97
N GLY A 211 -9.81 -15.88 8.67
CA GLY A 211 -10.59 -14.89 9.41
C GLY A 211 -12.09 -15.02 9.12
N PRO A 212 -12.96 -14.62 10.06
CA PRO A 212 -14.42 -14.75 9.89
C PRO A 212 -15.01 -13.84 8.83
N PHE A 213 -14.26 -12.86 8.35
CA PHE A 213 -14.67 -11.86 7.37
C PHE A 213 -13.71 -11.75 6.19
N ASP A 214 -12.80 -12.71 6.03
CA ASP A 214 -11.81 -12.70 4.96
C ASP A 214 -12.47 -12.54 3.58
N ALA A 215 -11.90 -11.66 2.78
CA ALA A 215 -12.29 -11.39 1.40
C ALA A 215 -11.06 -11.05 0.56
N ASP A 216 -11.22 -11.05 -0.77
CA ASP A 216 -10.12 -10.86 -1.71
C ASP A 216 -9.52 -9.44 -1.70
N SER A 217 -10.19 -8.49 -1.05
CA SER A 217 -9.64 -7.15 -0.83
C SER A 217 -9.81 -6.71 0.62
N PRO A 218 -8.86 -5.92 1.16
CA PRO A 218 -8.99 -5.32 2.49
C PRO A 218 -10.25 -4.47 2.64
N TYR A 219 -10.67 -3.81 1.58
CA TYR A 219 -11.88 -3.01 1.55
C TYR A 219 -13.14 -3.86 1.70
N LEU A 220 -13.23 -4.95 0.92
CA LEU A 220 -14.36 -5.89 1.03
C LEU A 220 -14.36 -6.61 2.38
N THR A 221 -13.20 -6.93 2.92
CA THR A 221 -13.07 -7.47 4.28
C THR A 221 -13.64 -6.50 5.31
N ALA A 222 -13.29 -5.22 5.25
CA ALA A 222 -13.84 -4.22 6.16
C ALA A 222 -15.35 -4.03 5.98
N TYR A 223 -15.82 -4.01 4.75
CA TYR A 223 -17.25 -4.00 4.47
C TYR A 223 -17.96 -5.19 5.11
N ARG A 224 -17.40 -6.40 4.98
CA ARG A 224 -17.94 -7.61 5.64
C ARG A 224 -17.92 -7.51 7.16
N VAL A 225 -16.85 -6.97 7.74
CA VAL A 225 -16.77 -6.74 9.19
C VAL A 225 -17.92 -5.87 9.68
N VAL A 226 -18.28 -4.83 8.94
CA VAL A 226 -19.35 -3.90 9.33
C VAL A 226 -20.74 -4.46 9.04
N HIS A 227 -20.95 -5.11 7.88
CA HIS A 227 -22.28 -5.36 7.34
C HIS A 227 -22.69 -6.83 7.25
N ASN A 228 -21.74 -7.78 7.17
CA ASN A 228 -22.05 -9.18 6.95
C ASN A 228 -21.92 -10.03 8.21
N GLU A 229 -22.65 -11.13 8.29
CA GLU A 229 -22.49 -12.13 9.34
C GLU A 229 -21.10 -12.81 9.25
N PRO A 230 -20.51 -13.25 10.38
CA PRO A 230 -19.23 -13.93 10.38
C PRO A 230 -19.35 -15.34 9.76
N VAL A 231 -18.38 -15.71 8.93
CA VAL A 231 -18.24 -17.08 8.41
C VAL A 231 -17.61 -17.95 9.50
N LEU A 232 -18.40 -18.87 10.07
CA LEU A 232 -18.00 -19.76 11.18
C LEU A 232 -18.03 -21.24 10.77
N GLU A 233 -17.87 -21.52 9.47
CA GLU A 233 -17.72 -22.89 8.99
C GLU A 233 -16.43 -23.52 9.55
N GLY A 234 -16.57 -24.76 10.02
CA GLY A 234 -15.47 -25.49 10.69
C GLY A 234 -15.29 -25.17 12.18
N VAL A 235 -16.09 -24.27 12.76
CA VAL A 235 -16.17 -24.05 14.20
C VAL A 235 -17.29 -24.92 14.78
N ALA A 236 -16.93 -25.87 15.66
CA ALA A 236 -17.88 -26.78 16.29
C ALA A 236 -18.70 -26.09 17.39
N ARG A 237 -19.94 -26.47 17.58
CA ARG A 237 -20.72 -26.14 18.79
C ARG A 237 -20.18 -26.92 19.98
N PRO A 238 -20.13 -26.33 21.20
CA PRO A 238 -20.74 -25.07 21.62
C PRO A 238 -19.84 -23.82 21.41
N LEU A 239 -18.55 -23.96 21.05
CA LEU A 239 -17.62 -22.83 20.85
C LEU A 239 -18.18 -21.80 19.86
N ARG A 240 -18.82 -22.26 18.78
CA ARG A 240 -19.41 -21.38 17.77
C ARG A 240 -20.34 -20.34 18.37
N THR A 241 -21.21 -20.74 19.33
CA THR A 241 -22.17 -19.83 19.96
C THR A 241 -21.49 -18.72 20.76
N VAL A 242 -20.37 -19.04 21.44
CA VAL A 242 -19.58 -18.05 22.18
C VAL A 242 -18.92 -17.06 21.19
N LEU A 243 -18.36 -17.56 20.09
CA LEU A 243 -17.70 -16.71 19.09
C LEU A 243 -18.71 -15.83 18.32
N GLU A 244 -19.93 -16.32 18.05
CA GLU A 244 -21.01 -15.51 17.47
C GLU A 244 -21.31 -14.27 18.34
N ARG A 245 -21.35 -14.42 19.66
CA ARG A 245 -21.52 -13.30 20.60
C ARG A 245 -20.33 -12.34 20.63
N CYS A 246 -19.11 -12.87 20.62
CA CYS A 246 -17.92 -12.02 20.53
C CYS A 246 -17.93 -11.15 19.27
N LEU A 247 -18.45 -11.69 18.17
CA LEU A 247 -18.47 -11.05 16.85
C LEU A 247 -19.76 -10.25 16.57
N ALA A 248 -20.59 -9.99 17.60
CA ALA A 248 -21.75 -9.12 17.49
C ALA A 248 -21.35 -7.74 16.98
N LYS A 249 -22.17 -7.17 16.07
CA LYS A 249 -21.88 -5.88 15.43
C LYS A 249 -21.95 -4.72 16.42
N ASP A 250 -22.96 -4.72 17.28
CA ASP A 250 -23.06 -3.72 18.35
C ASP A 250 -22.14 -4.11 19.51
N ALA A 251 -21.27 -3.20 19.90
CA ALA A 251 -20.29 -3.42 20.97
C ALA A 251 -20.93 -3.80 22.34
N LYS A 252 -22.15 -3.30 22.60
CA LYS A 252 -22.87 -3.58 23.86
C LYS A 252 -23.45 -5.00 23.95
N ASP A 253 -23.60 -5.69 22.79
CA ASP A 253 -24.13 -7.06 22.74
C ASP A 253 -23.02 -8.10 22.92
N ARG A 254 -21.75 -7.68 23.02
CA ARG A 254 -20.60 -8.55 23.25
C ARG A 254 -20.45 -8.88 24.73
N PRO A 255 -20.02 -10.11 25.06
CA PRO A 255 -19.85 -10.53 26.45
C PRO A 255 -18.66 -9.82 27.10
N GLU A 256 -18.74 -9.68 28.44
CA GLU A 256 -17.62 -9.21 29.26
C GLU A 256 -16.54 -10.29 29.41
N LEU A 257 -15.28 -9.88 29.63
CA LEU A 257 -14.15 -10.81 29.70
C LEU A 257 -14.30 -11.85 30.82
N ASP A 258 -14.96 -11.49 31.92
CA ASP A 258 -15.22 -12.43 33.06
C ASP A 258 -16.19 -13.53 32.65
N GLU A 259 -17.24 -13.18 31.92
CA GLU A 259 -18.18 -14.13 31.33
C GLU A 259 -17.49 -15.05 30.34
N LEU A 260 -16.68 -14.48 29.42
CA LEU A 260 -15.93 -15.24 28.43
C LEU A 260 -14.96 -16.27 29.04
N ALA A 261 -14.31 -15.93 30.16
CA ALA A 261 -13.44 -16.89 30.84
C ALA A 261 -14.21 -18.12 31.27
N HIS A 262 -15.41 -17.95 31.86
CA HIS A 262 -16.26 -19.05 32.28
C HIS A 262 -16.80 -19.85 31.08
N GLU A 263 -17.24 -19.17 30.05
CA GLU A 263 -17.78 -19.82 28.85
C GLU A 263 -16.71 -20.64 28.13
N PHE A 264 -15.50 -20.07 27.87
CA PHE A 264 -14.41 -20.83 27.25
C PHE A 264 -13.95 -22.01 28.10
N ALA A 265 -13.89 -21.84 29.42
CA ALA A 265 -13.58 -22.95 30.34
C ALA A 265 -14.60 -24.09 30.27
N ALA A 266 -15.90 -23.76 30.06
CA ALA A 266 -16.99 -24.72 29.98
C ALA A 266 -17.05 -25.44 28.61
N VAL A 267 -16.74 -24.73 27.49
CA VAL A 267 -16.96 -25.27 26.15
C VAL A 267 -15.71 -25.89 25.51
N LEU A 268 -14.51 -25.55 26.00
CA LEU A 268 -13.26 -26.10 25.52
C LEU A 268 -12.79 -27.26 26.43
N PRO A 269 -12.34 -28.37 25.86
CA PRO A 269 -11.97 -29.57 26.59
C PRO A 269 -10.82 -29.30 27.58
N GLU A 270 -10.89 -29.88 28.75
CA GLU A 270 -9.78 -29.90 29.71
C GLU A 270 -8.61 -30.71 29.15
N PRO A 271 -7.36 -30.33 29.47
CA PRO A 271 -6.20 -31.14 29.12
C PRO A 271 -6.33 -32.54 29.71
N THR A 272 -6.19 -33.58 28.90
CA THR A 272 -6.07 -34.95 29.39
C THR A 272 -4.63 -35.18 29.87
N GLU A 273 -4.44 -36.09 30.87
CA GLU A 273 -3.11 -36.36 31.47
C GLU A 273 -2.04 -36.79 30.46
N ASP A 274 -2.46 -37.22 29.25
CA ASP A 274 -1.58 -37.64 28.16
C ASP A 274 -1.28 -36.54 27.13
N GLU A 275 -1.90 -35.35 27.22
CA GLU A 275 -1.64 -34.22 26.32
C GLU A 275 -0.52 -33.33 26.89
N PRO A 276 0.62 -33.14 26.21
CA PRO A 276 1.67 -32.28 26.72
C PRO A 276 1.15 -30.84 26.78
N LEU A 277 1.11 -30.28 27.98
CA LEU A 277 0.73 -28.89 28.30
C LEU A 277 1.72 -27.84 27.79
N THR A 278 2.79 -28.25 27.11
CA THR A 278 3.84 -27.39 26.58
C THR A 278 3.70 -27.26 25.06
N MET A 279 3.57 -26.02 24.60
CA MET A 279 3.69 -25.69 23.16
C MET A 279 5.15 -25.87 22.72
N THR A 280 5.59 -27.12 22.62
CA THR A 280 6.96 -27.44 22.25
C THR A 280 7.20 -27.15 20.77
N LEU A 281 8.19 -26.29 20.49
CA LEU A 281 8.82 -26.17 19.19
C LEU A 281 9.41 -27.54 18.83
N ARG A 282 8.68 -28.37 18.07
CA ARG A 282 9.26 -29.58 17.46
C ARG A 282 10.42 -29.16 16.55
N ARG A 283 11.63 -29.41 17.03
CA ARG A 283 12.83 -29.28 16.24
C ARG A 283 12.69 -30.22 15.04
N PRO A 284 12.89 -29.80 13.78
CA PRO A 284 12.87 -30.73 12.64
C PRO A 284 13.90 -31.81 12.87
N ALA A 285 13.47 -33.05 12.85
CA ALA A 285 14.37 -34.22 12.89
C ALA A 285 15.33 -34.19 11.68
N PRO A 286 16.61 -34.47 11.85
CA PRO A 286 17.53 -34.58 10.74
C PRO A 286 17.04 -35.74 9.83
N ARG A 287 16.94 -35.48 8.52
CA ARG A 287 16.62 -36.48 7.53
C ARG A 287 17.62 -37.63 7.62
N ALA A 288 17.15 -38.82 7.97
CA ALA A 288 17.90 -40.07 7.89
C ALA A 288 18.25 -40.36 6.42
N GLY A 289 19.55 -40.44 6.14
CA GLY A 289 20.06 -40.89 4.86
C GLY A 289 19.81 -42.38 4.71
N ALA A 290 19.59 -42.80 3.48
CA ALA A 290 19.26 -44.17 3.05
C ALA A 290 20.29 -45.21 3.53
N GLU A 291 19.75 -46.28 4.09
CA GLU A 291 20.48 -47.51 4.41
C GLU A 291 20.81 -48.31 3.15
N THR A 292 22.04 -48.81 3.06
CA THR A 292 22.36 -50.10 2.43
C THR A 292 23.26 -50.87 3.38
N GLY A 293 22.78 -52.05 3.81
CA GLY A 293 23.46 -52.97 4.70
C GLY A 293 24.38 -53.95 3.93
N PRO A 294 24.76 -55.16 4.48
CA PRO A 294 25.33 -55.39 5.78
C PRO A 294 26.68 -56.15 5.69
N GLY A 295 27.47 -56.23 6.75
CA GLY A 295 28.59 -57.18 6.76
C GLY A 295 29.63 -57.05 7.88
N ILE A 296 29.41 -57.77 8.97
CA ILE A 296 30.34 -58.62 9.75
C ILE A 296 31.63 -58.03 10.37
N ALA A 297 31.59 -57.99 11.68
CA ALA A 297 32.49 -58.48 12.73
C ALA A 297 33.97 -58.08 12.86
N SER A 298 34.28 -57.74 14.12
CA SER A 298 35.44 -58.15 14.96
C SER A 298 36.74 -57.30 14.92
N GLY A 299 37.08 -56.81 16.08
CA GLY A 299 38.41 -57.07 16.64
C GLY A 299 39.31 -55.89 17.00
N ARG A 300 39.24 -55.48 18.26
CA ARG A 300 40.39 -55.19 19.17
C ARG A 300 41.57 -54.30 18.76
N THR A 301 41.72 -53.29 19.51
CA THR A 301 42.91 -52.86 20.34
C THR A 301 44.16 -52.27 19.70
N THR A 302 44.50 -51.11 20.29
CA THR A 302 45.79 -50.63 20.84
C THR A 302 46.68 -49.73 19.98
N THR A 303 46.88 -48.55 20.59
CA THR A 303 48.14 -47.85 20.88
C THR A 303 48.93 -47.10 19.82
N ALA A 304 49.21 -45.84 20.22
CA ALA A 304 50.44 -45.02 20.09
C ALA A 304 50.72 -44.29 18.79
N GLY A 305 50.81 -42.96 18.96
CA GLY A 305 51.43 -41.99 18.02
C GLY A 305 52.96 -42.15 17.93
N PRO A 306 53.71 -41.15 17.52
CA PRO A 306 53.46 -39.87 16.84
C PRO A 306 54.30 -39.70 15.56
N GLY A 307 54.01 -38.72 14.74
CA GLY A 307 54.87 -38.43 13.60
C GLY A 307 54.58 -37.16 12.83
N ARG A 308 55.30 -36.11 13.17
CA ARG A 308 55.46 -34.87 12.41
C ARG A 308 55.86 -35.15 10.97
N ARG A 309 55.24 -34.45 10.01
CA ARG A 309 56.01 -33.80 8.91
C ARG A 309 55.13 -32.78 8.21
N GLY A 310 55.66 -31.53 8.21
CA GLY A 310 55.11 -30.36 7.60
C GLY A 310 55.13 -30.38 6.09
N ARG A 311 54.21 -29.62 5.54
CA ARG A 311 54.28 -29.14 4.16
C ARG A 311 54.01 -27.65 4.12
N ILE A 312 55.05 -26.98 3.76
CA ILE A 312 55.22 -25.57 3.49
C ILE A 312 54.29 -25.20 2.32
N ARG A 313 53.42 -24.23 2.53
CA ARG A 313 52.68 -23.57 1.45
C ARG A 313 53.54 -22.43 0.90
N PRO A 314 53.68 -22.28 -0.43
CA PRO A 314 54.46 -21.16 -0.97
C PRO A 314 53.62 -19.86 -0.96
N LEU A 315 54.21 -18.85 -0.35
CA LEU A 315 53.76 -17.47 -0.21
C LEU A 315 54.28 -16.65 -1.40
N TRP A 316 53.78 -16.90 -2.63
CA TRP A 316 54.24 -16.19 -3.83
C TRP A 316 53.17 -15.78 -4.81
N ALA A 317 51.92 -15.62 -4.39
CA ALA A 317 50.83 -15.18 -5.29
C ALA A 317 50.31 -13.73 -5.00
N ALA A 318 50.82 -13.03 -4.00
CA ALA A 318 50.28 -11.72 -3.58
C ALA A 318 51.11 -10.49 -4.01
N VAL A 319 52.26 -10.68 -4.66
CA VAL A 319 53.15 -9.55 -5.05
C VAL A 319 52.97 -9.16 -6.53
N GLY A 320 52.36 -9.98 -7.34
CA GLY A 320 52.21 -9.72 -8.77
C GLY A 320 51.11 -8.70 -9.17
N THR A 321 50.07 -8.52 -8.36
CA THR A 321 48.93 -7.67 -8.70
C THR A 321 49.12 -6.17 -8.36
N VAL A 322 49.93 -5.85 -7.37
CA VAL A 322 50.20 -4.45 -7.00
C VAL A 322 51.22 -3.80 -7.96
N GLY A 323 52.14 -4.58 -8.52
CA GLY A 323 53.11 -4.09 -9.51
C GLY A 323 52.47 -3.75 -10.87
N ALA A 324 51.46 -4.51 -11.31
CA ALA A 324 50.81 -4.29 -12.58
C ALA A 324 49.89 -3.04 -12.57
N LEU A 325 49.24 -2.74 -11.44
CA LEU A 325 48.45 -1.53 -11.28
C LEU A 325 49.30 -0.24 -11.14
N GLY A 326 50.45 -0.34 -10.50
CA GLY A 326 51.39 0.79 -10.39
C GLY A 326 52.05 1.17 -11.72
N LEU A 327 52.40 0.19 -12.56
CA LEU A 327 52.96 0.44 -13.89
C LEU A 327 51.92 0.93 -14.90
N GLY A 328 50.66 0.48 -14.78
CA GLY A 328 49.54 0.97 -15.58
C GLY A 328 49.22 2.46 -15.30
N LEU A 329 49.24 2.86 -14.02
CA LEU A 329 48.98 4.25 -13.64
C LEU A 329 50.14 5.19 -14.01
N LEU A 330 51.42 4.75 -13.91
CA LEU A 330 52.59 5.50 -14.37
C LEU A 330 52.65 5.61 -15.91
N GLY A 331 52.20 4.57 -16.65
CA GLY A 331 52.06 4.61 -18.12
C GLY A 331 50.98 5.60 -18.56
N TYR A 332 49.86 5.63 -17.86
CA TYR A 332 48.77 6.57 -18.15
C TYR A 332 49.13 8.03 -17.87
N ILE A 333 49.92 8.31 -16.83
CA ILE A 333 50.39 9.68 -16.49
C ILE A 333 51.46 10.15 -17.48
N ARG A 334 52.26 9.25 -18.09
CA ARG A 334 53.39 9.63 -18.92
C ARG A 334 53.12 9.55 -20.45
N PHE A 335 52.09 8.82 -20.86
CA PHE A 335 51.73 8.61 -22.28
C PHE A 335 50.22 8.77 -22.59
N GLY A 336 49.43 9.31 -21.64
CA GLY A 336 48.04 9.71 -21.92
C GLY A 336 48.03 10.92 -22.85
N PRO A 337 46.97 11.09 -23.67
CA PRO A 337 46.89 12.19 -24.61
C PRO A 337 46.97 13.54 -23.89
N GLY A 338 48.04 14.27 -24.16
CA GLY A 338 48.35 15.55 -23.55
C GLY A 338 47.32 16.61 -23.89
N PHE A 339 47.00 17.45 -22.95
CA PHE A 339 46.30 18.69 -23.19
C PHE A 339 47.20 19.56 -24.09
N SER A 340 46.82 19.74 -25.36
CA SER A 340 47.44 20.66 -26.25
C SER A 340 46.79 22.02 -26.11
N ASP A 341 47.56 22.98 -25.62
CA ASP A 341 47.24 24.39 -25.76
C ASP A 341 47.20 24.74 -27.27
N SER A 342 46.06 25.19 -27.74
CA SER A 342 45.89 25.76 -29.06
C SER A 342 45.49 27.24 -28.95
N PRO A 343 46.06 28.12 -29.77
CA PRO A 343 45.79 29.56 -29.73
C PRO A 343 44.42 29.94 -30.24
N PRO A 344 43.90 31.14 -29.92
CA PRO A 344 42.52 31.54 -30.30
C PRO A 344 42.39 31.77 -31.79
N VAL A 345 41.54 31.00 -32.44
CA VAL A 345 41.10 31.22 -33.83
C VAL A 345 39.76 31.96 -33.78
N GLY A 346 39.64 33.00 -34.58
CA GLY A 346 38.50 33.88 -34.70
C GLY A 346 37.22 33.21 -35.23
N PRO A 347 36.07 33.89 -35.28
CA PRO A 347 34.75 33.28 -35.39
C PRO A 347 34.52 32.65 -36.77
N ALA A 348 34.57 31.33 -36.82
CA ALA A 348 34.04 30.57 -37.97
C ALA A 348 32.56 30.28 -37.69
N SER A 349 31.73 30.57 -38.67
CA SER A 349 30.30 30.35 -38.73
C SER A 349 29.94 28.93 -38.32
N SER A 350 29.23 28.80 -37.22
CA SER A 350 28.70 27.55 -36.69
C SER A 350 27.51 27.10 -37.59
N ALA A 351 27.75 26.08 -38.41
CA ALA A 351 26.66 25.21 -38.83
C ALA A 351 26.21 24.42 -37.61
N SER A 352 25.13 24.84 -36.97
CA SER A 352 24.46 24.12 -35.91
C SER A 352 23.90 22.82 -36.45
N SER A 353 24.56 21.70 -36.17
CA SER A 353 23.89 20.42 -36.12
C SER A 353 22.90 20.49 -34.94
N SER A 354 21.63 20.66 -35.27
CA SER A 354 20.54 20.56 -34.30
C SER A 354 20.48 19.13 -33.78
N ALA A 355 21.22 18.84 -32.69
CA ALA A 355 20.87 17.73 -31.84
C ALA A 355 19.44 18.00 -31.35
N SER A 356 18.46 17.22 -31.82
CA SER A 356 17.08 17.36 -31.38
C SER A 356 17.06 17.26 -29.86
N SER A 357 16.57 18.31 -29.19
CA SER A 357 16.37 18.31 -27.74
C SER A 357 15.60 17.06 -27.32
N ARG A 358 15.99 16.43 -26.23
CA ARG A 358 15.26 15.29 -25.67
C ARG A 358 13.80 15.65 -25.40
N TRP A 359 13.55 16.87 -24.97
CA TRP A 359 12.23 17.38 -24.64
C TRP A 359 11.72 18.34 -25.69
N PRO A 360 10.39 18.34 -25.97
CA PRO A 360 9.78 19.29 -26.86
C PRO A 360 9.95 20.72 -26.33
N ALA A 361 10.04 21.68 -27.23
CA ALA A 361 10.06 23.09 -26.86
C ALA A 361 8.69 23.49 -26.29
N LEU A 362 8.67 24.15 -25.15
CA LEU A 362 7.46 24.71 -24.59
C LEU A 362 6.97 25.93 -25.37
N PRO A 363 5.68 26.31 -25.30
CA PRO A 363 5.14 27.47 -25.94
C PRO A 363 5.94 28.75 -25.63
N ALA A 364 6.07 29.65 -26.60
CA ALA A 364 6.79 30.89 -26.39
C ALA A 364 6.19 31.72 -25.25
N GLY A 365 7.05 32.14 -24.32
CA GLY A 365 6.64 32.88 -23.14
C GLY A 365 6.12 32.03 -21.96
N TRP A 366 6.04 30.72 -22.10
CA TRP A 366 5.66 29.81 -21.02
C TRP A 366 6.64 29.91 -19.83
N LYS A 367 6.08 29.93 -18.63
CA LYS A 367 6.83 29.94 -17.37
C LYS A 367 6.24 28.91 -16.41
N PRO A 368 7.07 28.23 -15.61
CA PRO A 368 6.56 27.35 -14.58
C PRO A 368 5.77 28.16 -13.53
N TRP A 369 4.62 27.64 -13.14
CA TRP A 369 3.76 28.23 -12.13
C TRP A 369 3.45 27.25 -11.01
N GLN A 370 2.99 27.78 -9.87
CA GLN A 370 2.50 27.01 -8.74
C GLN A 370 1.27 27.69 -8.16
N THR A 371 0.23 26.93 -7.83
CA THR A 371 -1.00 27.37 -7.19
C THR A 371 -1.46 26.36 -6.14
N GLY A 372 -2.34 26.75 -5.24
CA GLY A 372 -3.02 25.85 -4.31
C GLY A 372 -4.51 25.74 -4.63
N VAL A 373 -5.09 24.55 -4.50
CA VAL A 373 -6.54 24.34 -4.71
C VAL A 373 -7.43 25.16 -3.78
N THR A 374 -6.88 25.73 -2.72
CA THR A 374 -7.58 26.63 -1.79
C THR A 374 -7.37 28.11 -2.09
N GLU A 375 -6.56 28.45 -3.08
CA GLU A 375 -6.27 29.84 -3.41
C GLU A 375 -7.48 30.57 -4.01
N THR A 376 -7.40 31.90 -4.06
CA THR A 376 -8.46 32.73 -4.58
C THR A 376 -8.63 32.49 -6.08
N ALA A 377 -9.81 32.05 -6.47
CA ALA A 377 -10.16 31.90 -7.87
C ALA A 377 -10.41 33.29 -8.53
N ALA A 378 -10.44 33.30 -9.86
CA ALA A 378 -10.79 34.48 -10.65
C ALA A 378 -12.12 35.09 -10.19
N SER A 379 -12.32 36.39 -10.46
CA SER A 379 -13.51 37.13 -10.08
C SER A 379 -14.80 36.42 -10.52
N GLY A 380 -15.70 36.17 -9.57
CA GLY A 380 -16.97 35.45 -9.81
C GLY A 380 -16.97 33.96 -9.52
N ALA A 381 -15.81 33.34 -9.27
CA ALA A 381 -15.76 31.94 -8.86
C ALA A 381 -16.10 31.76 -7.37
N MET A 382 -16.60 30.57 -7.02
CA MET A 382 -16.88 30.24 -5.62
C MET A 382 -15.61 30.27 -4.78
N LYS A 383 -15.76 30.72 -3.52
CA LYS A 383 -14.70 30.66 -2.54
C LYS A 383 -14.42 29.20 -2.16
N ALA A 384 -13.16 28.84 -2.02
CA ALA A 384 -12.78 27.52 -1.51
C ALA A 384 -13.35 27.30 -0.10
N PRO A 385 -13.75 26.08 0.25
CA PRO A 385 -14.11 25.76 1.62
C PRO A 385 -12.90 25.96 2.54
N ASP A 386 -13.17 26.40 3.78
CA ASP A 386 -12.15 26.59 4.81
C ASP A 386 -11.81 25.23 5.43
N VAL A 387 -10.89 24.51 4.81
CA VAL A 387 -10.43 23.17 5.23
C VAL A 387 -8.93 23.23 5.48
N HIS A 388 -8.54 23.58 6.70
CA HIS A 388 -7.16 23.59 7.13
C HIS A 388 -6.73 22.20 7.63
N GLY A 389 -5.59 21.70 7.13
CA GLY A 389 -4.98 20.46 7.60
C GLY A 389 -5.63 19.16 7.12
N THR A 390 -6.55 19.23 6.16
CA THR A 390 -7.17 18.08 5.51
C THR A 390 -6.31 17.63 4.33
N ASP A 391 -6.16 16.33 4.16
CA ASP A 391 -5.59 15.74 2.94
C ASP A 391 -6.56 15.93 1.78
N MET A 392 -6.31 16.90 0.94
CA MET A 392 -7.18 17.23 -0.18
C MET A 392 -7.03 16.28 -1.35
N ALA A 393 -5.87 15.62 -1.45
CA ALA A 393 -5.54 14.62 -2.46
C ALA A 393 -6.10 14.95 -3.85
N PRO A 394 -5.77 16.10 -4.45
CA PRO A 394 -6.38 16.53 -5.69
C PRO A 394 -6.10 15.52 -6.79
N ARG A 395 -7.17 15.08 -7.43
CA ARG A 395 -7.12 14.24 -8.63
C ARG A 395 -7.37 15.13 -9.84
N CYS A 396 -6.35 15.28 -10.66
CA CYS A 396 -6.40 16.18 -11.78
C CYS A 396 -6.36 15.43 -13.11
N ALA A 397 -6.97 16.04 -14.13
CA ALA A 397 -6.89 15.65 -15.54
C ALA A 397 -6.50 16.87 -16.35
N VAL A 398 -5.76 16.64 -17.43
CA VAL A 398 -5.35 17.72 -18.35
C VAL A 398 -6.07 17.51 -19.68
N ASP A 399 -6.77 18.56 -20.13
CA ASP A 399 -7.41 18.57 -21.43
C ASP A 399 -7.40 19.97 -22.04
N GLN A 400 -7.02 20.08 -23.30
CA GLN A 400 -7.06 21.31 -24.14
C GLN A 400 -6.50 22.58 -23.45
N GLY A 401 -5.36 22.46 -22.74
CA GLY A 401 -4.71 23.59 -22.08
C GLY A 401 -5.39 24.03 -20.77
N SER A 402 -6.21 23.17 -20.20
CA SER A 402 -6.80 23.31 -18.87
C SER A 402 -6.45 22.13 -17.98
N VAL A 403 -6.27 22.39 -16.70
CA VAL A 403 -6.14 21.36 -15.67
C VAL A 403 -7.44 21.37 -14.87
N TYR A 404 -8.11 20.24 -14.80
CA TYR A 404 -9.34 20.05 -14.05
C TYR A 404 -9.03 19.24 -12.82
N CYS A 405 -9.31 19.75 -11.63
CA CYS A 405 -9.02 19.09 -10.37
C CYS A 405 -10.27 18.92 -9.52
N GLY A 406 -10.35 17.83 -8.79
CA GLY A 406 -11.27 17.57 -7.70
C GLY A 406 -10.51 16.81 -6.62
N GLY A 407 -11.12 16.62 -5.45
CA GLY A 407 -10.47 15.92 -4.33
C GLY A 407 -11.37 15.82 -3.13
N ASN A 408 -10.76 15.45 -2.00
CA ASN A 408 -11.44 15.40 -0.71
C ASN A 408 -11.76 16.83 -0.26
N ALA A 409 -12.99 17.06 0.18
CA ALA A 409 -13.47 18.39 0.57
C ALA A 409 -13.33 19.46 -0.52
N LEU A 410 -13.02 19.08 -1.75
CA LEU A 410 -12.83 19.99 -2.87
C LEU A 410 -14.02 19.97 -3.82
N LEU A 411 -14.40 21.16 -4.28
CA LEU A 411 -15.27 21.31 -5.44
C LEU A 411 -14.44 21.25 -6.71
N PRO A 412 -15.00 20.74 -7.81
CA PRO A 412 -14.27 20.72 -9.08
C PRO A 412 -13.86 22.09 -9.51
N GLU A 413 -12.63 22.23 -10.00
CA GLU A 413 -12.09 23.50 -10.48
C GLU A 413 -11.37 23.34 -11.80
N ARG A 414 -11.36 24.42 -12.59
CA ARG A 414 -10.60 24.54 -13.85
C ARG A 414 -9.49 25.55 -13.64
N ILE A 415 -8.28 25.13 -13.96
CA ILE A 415 -7.06 25.92 -13.88
C ILE A 415 -6.52 26.09 -15.30
N ASP A 416 -6.14 27.32 -15.67
CA ASP A 416 -5.44 27.57 -16.92
C ASP A 416 -4.04 26.95 -16.88
N ALA A 417 -3.77 26.01 -17.78
CA ALA A 417 -2.51 25.25 -17.77
C ALA A 417 -1.28 26.10 -18.14
N ALA A 418 -1.45 27.29 -18.73
CA ALA A 418 -0.35 28.17 -19.07
C ALA A 418 0.04 29.10 -17.93
N THR A 419 -0.93 29.50 -17.09
CA THR A 419 -0.75 30.55 -16.06
C THR A 419 -0.92 30.06 -14.63
N GLY A 420 -1.61 28.94 -14.41
CA GLY A 420 -1.97 28.44 -13.09
C GLY A 420 -3.18 29.16 -12.45
N THR A 421 -3.82 30.06 -13.20
CA THR A 421 -4.99 30.81 -12.69
C THR A 421 -6.21 29.90 -12.60
N ILE A 422 -6.88 29.87 -11.45
CA ILE A 422 -8.15 29.16 -11.27
C ILE A 422 -9.24 29.95 -11.99
N LEU A 423 -9.72 29.40 -13.12
CA LEU A 423 -10.71 30.08 -13.98
C LEU A 423 -12.12 30.01 -13.38
N TRP A 424 -12.51 28.86 -12.84
CA TRP A 424 -13.75 28.68 -12.11
C TRP A 424 -13.65 27.54 -11.08
N ARG A 425 -14.53 27.59 -10.09
CA ARG A 425 -14.81 26.51 -9.13
C ARG A 425 -16.31 26.26 -9.17
N ALA A 426 -16.70 25.01 -9.43
CA ALA A 426 -18.10 24.66 -9.67
C ALA A 426 -18.94 24.74 -8.39
N ASP A 427 -20.13 25.35 -8.48
CA ASP A 427 -21.12 25.36 -7.40
C ASP A 427 -21.99 24.10 -7.44
N ILE A 428 -21.45 23.00 -6.99
CA ILE A 428 -22.16 21.71 -6.90
C ILE A 428 -22.15 21.13 -5.47
N ALA A 429 -21.78 21.93 -4.48
CA ALA A 429 -21.76 21.50 -3.10
C ALA A 429 -23.13 20.93 -2.70
N PRO A 430 -23.20 19.73 -2.09
CA PRO A 430 -24.46 19.16 -1.64
C PRO A 430 -25.07 20.02 -0.51
N ALA A 431 -26.35 20.39 -0.63
CA ALA A 431 -27.01 21.27 0.33
C ALA A 431 -27.02 20.65 1.74
N GLY A 432 -26.49 21.38 2.73
CA GLY A 432 -26.47 20.97 4.13
C GLY A 432 -25.40 19.91 4.46
N VAL A 433 -24.52 19.57 3.52
CA VAL A 433 -23.41 18.63 3.75
C VAL A 433 -22.13 19.43 4.03
N PRO A 434 -21.44 19.21 5.16
CA PRO A 434 -20.13 19.80 5.42
C PRO A 434 -19.09 19.40 4.37
N ALA A 435 -18.08 20.26 4.15
CA ALA A 435 -17.07 20.05 3.10
C ALA A 435 -16.28 18.76 3.27
N ASP A 436 -15.96 18.39 4.51
CA ASP A 436 -15.24 17.15 4.87
C ASP A 436 -15.99 15.84 4.55
N ARG A 437 -17.26 15.96 4.13
CA ARG A 437 -18.12 14.80 3.83
C ARG A 437 -18.38 14.60 2.34
N TYR A 438 -17.79 15.38 1.46
CA TYR A 438 -17.88 15.11 0.03
C TYR A 438 -16.50 14.98 -0.64
N VAL A 439 -16.48 14.21 -1.69
CA VAL A 439 -15.31 14.01 -2.54
C VAL A 439 -15.72 14.24 -3.97
N SER A 440 -14.98 15.06 -4.69
CA SER A 440 -15.18 15.21 -6.12
C SER A 440 -14.02 14.60 -6.90
N SER A 441 -14.31 14.03 -8.07
CA SER A 441 -13.27 13.55 -8.99
C SER A 441 -13.67 13.82 -10.44
N VAL A 442 -12.70 14.26 -11.22
CA VAL A 442 -12.91 14.48 -12.65
C VAL A 442 -12.89 13.13 -13.37
N VAL A 443 -13.97 12.79 -14.06
CA VAL A 443 -14.10 11.58 -14.88
C VAL A 443 -13.46 11.82 -16.25
N GLY A 444 -13.66 13.01 -16.81
CA GLY A 444 -13.08 13.41 -18.08
C GLY A 444 -13.72 14.68 -18.63
N ALA A 445 -13.27 15.11 -19.81
CA ALA A 445 -13.82 16.24 -20.55
C ALA A 445 -14.09 15.82 -22.00
N ASP A 446 -15.24 16.26 -22.55
CA ASP A 446 -15.65 15.94 -23.91
C ASP A 446 -16.37 17.15 -24.53
N GLY A 447 -15.81 17.71 -25.61
CA GLY A 447 -16.32 18.93 -26.21
C GLY A 447 -16.40 20.07 -25.19
N ASP A 448 -17.60 20.61 -24.99
CA ASP A 448 -17.87 21.70 -24.05
C ASP A 448 -18.31 21.23 -22.65
N VAL A 449 -18.13 19.95 -22.34
CA VAL A 449 -18.60 19.35 -21.09
C VAL A 449 -17.44 18.78 -20.28
N VAL A 450 -17.47 19.01 -18.97
CA VAL A 450 -16.62 18.34 -17.98
C VAL A 450 -17.48 17.42 -17.13
N LEU A 451 -17.11 16.15 -17.05
CA LEU A 451 -17.82 15.13 -16.27
C LEU A 451 -17.12 14.95 -14.93
N VAL A 452 -17.88 15.04 -13.86
CA VAL A 452 -17.40 14.97 -12.50
C VAL A 452 -18.24 13.97 -11.71
N GLN A 453 -17.58 13.13 -10.97
CA GLN A 453 -18.19 12.25 -9.98
C GLN A 453 -18.16 12.93 -8.62
N LEU A 454 -19.29 13.01 -7.97
CA LEU A 454 -19.45 13.58 -6.63
C LEU A 454 -19.94 12.49 -5.68
N LEU A 455 -19.15 12.21 -4.66
CA LEU A 455 -19.48 11.28 -3.59
C LEU A 455 -19.84 12.07 -2.34
N VAL A 456 -20.90 11.65 -1.66
CA VAL A 456 -21.29 12.18 -0.35
C VAL A 456 -21.18 11.07 0.66
N ASN A 457 -20.38 11.29 1.70
CA ASN A 457 -20.17 10.35 2.77
C ASN A 457 -21.13 10.63 3.93
N ASN A 458 -21.51 9.60 4.68
CA ASN A 458 -22.22 9.75 5.95
C ASN A 458 -21.25 10.18 7.05
N GLU A 459 -21.73 10.34 8.29
CA GLU A 459 -20.91 10.73 9.45
C GLU A 459 -19.82 9.71 9.79
N SER A 460 -19.99 8.47 9.36
CA SER A 460 -19.02 7.39 9.53
C SER A 460 -18.02 7.27 8.37
N GLY A 461 -18.03 8.20 7.41
CA GLY A 461 -17.10 8.21 6.28
C GLY A 461 -17.45 7.27 5.12
N PHE A 462 -18.61 6.56 5.18
CA PHE A 462 -19.05 5.70 4.07
C PHE A 462 -19.81 6.50 3.03
N THR A 463 -19.61 6.16 1.74
CA THR A 463 -20.36 6.76 0.65
C THR A 463 -21.85 6.47 0.80
N GLN A 464 -22.61 7.50 1.09
CA GLN A 464 -24.07 7.47 1.21
C GLN A 464 -24.74 7.68 -0.14
N GLU A 465 -24.18 8.55 -0.94
CA GLU A 465 -24.70 8.90 -2.26
C GLU A 465 -23.56 9.18 -3.23
N GLN A 466 -23.70 8.71 -4.45
CA GLN A 466 -22.79 8.97 -5.54
C GLN A 466 -23.57 9.52 -6.74
N SER A 467 -23.06 10.59 -7.34
CA SER A 467 -23.68 11.25 -8.48
C SER A 467 -22.67 11.57 -9.57
N LEU A 468 -23.07 11.43 -10.82
CA LEU A 468 -22.36 11.97 -11.97
C LEU A 468 -22.96 13.32 -12.31
N VAL A 469 -22.10 14.34 -12.43
CA VAL A 469 -22.48 15.73 -12.73
C VAL A 469 -21.76 16.15 -14.00
N ALA A 470 -22.49 16.72 -14.94
CA ALA A 470 -21.92 17.36 -16.10
C ALA A 470 -21.89 18.88 -15.90
N LEU A 471 -20.72 19.47 -16.16
CA LEU A 471 -20.48 20.90 -16.03
C LEU A 471 -20.18 21.49 -17.41
N ASP A 472 -20.63 22.71 -17.61
CA ASP A 472 -20.21 23.50 -18.75
C ASP A 472 -18.72 23.85 -18.63
N ARG A 473 -17.96 23.59 -19.68
CA ARG A 473 -16.49 23.71 -19.67
C ARG A 473 -16.03 25.15 -19.37
N GLU A 474 -16.73 26.13 -19.91
CA GLU A 474 -16.28 27.53 -19.79
C GLU A 474 -16.71 28.18 -18.48
N SER A 475 -17.91 27.90 -18.03
CA SER A 475 -18.48 28.57 -16.84
C SER A 475 -18.40 27.73 -15.55
N GLY A 476 -18.19 26.41 -15.64
CA GLY A 476 -18.32 25.49 -14.50
C GLY A 476 -19.78 25.29 -14.04
N GLY A 477 -20.75 25.84 -14.77
CA GLY A 477 -22.16 25.71 -14.47
C GLY A 477 -22.67 24.28 -14.67
N ARG A 478 -23.55 23.80 -13.77
CA ARG A 478 -24.12 22.46 -13.85
C ARG A 478 -25.11 22.35 -15.01
N LEU A 479 -24.83 21.47 -15.97
CA LEU A 479 -25.72 21.16 -17.11
C LEU A 479 -26.75 20.12 -16.72
N TRP A 480 -26.34 19.01 -16.14
CA TRP A 480 -27.19 17.93 -15.64
C TRP A 480 -26.50 17.13 -14.52
N SER A 481 -27.28 16.35 -13.79
CA SER A 481 -26.79 15.43 -12.76
C SER A 481 -27.62 14.15 -12.71
N ARG A 482 -26.99 13.02 -12.40
CA ARG A 482 -27.63 11.70 -12.23
C ARG A 482 -27.02 10.96 -11.07
N LYS A 483 -27.85 10.28 -10.26
CA LYS A 483 -27.37 9.33 -9.27
C LYS A 483 -26.81 8.10 -9.97
N VAL A 484 -25.68 7.60 -9.47
CA VAL A 484 -25.02 6.39 -9.95
C VAL A 484 -24.90 5.39 -8.81
N TYR A 485 -24.53 4.17 -9.13
CA TYR A 485 -24.28 3.13 -8.13
C TYR A 485 -23.17 3.53 -7.16
N ASN A 486 -23.35 3.24 -5.88
CA ASN A 486 -22.39 3.55 -4.81
C ASN A 486 -21.21 2.57 -4.80
N GLY A 487 -20.67 2.22 -5.94
CA GLY A 487 -19.48 1.40 -6.15
C GLY A 487 -18.46 2.19 -6.99
N SER A 488 -17.21 2.06 -6.74
CA SER A 488 -16.16 2.78 -7.48
C SER A 488 -15.55 1.90 -8.57
N PRO A 489 -15.26 2.48 -9.75
CA PRO A 489 -15.83 3.69 -10.37
C PRO A 489 -17.24 3.44 -10.92
N GLY A 490 -18.16 4.37 -10.67
CA GLY A 490 -19.55 4.30 -11.14
C GLY A 490 -19.78 4.83 -12.55
N SER A 491 -18.77 5.40 -13.21
CA SER A 491 -18.88 5.99 -14.54
C SER A 491 -17.55 6.01 -15.29
N VAL A 492 -17.64 5.90 -16.62
CA VAL A 492 -16.51 5.94 -17.56
C VAL A 492 -16.91 6.79 -18.76
N GLN A 493 -16.01 7.70 -19.17
CA GLN A 493 -16.20 8.52 -20.37
C GLN A 493 -15.70 7.77 -21.61
N VAL A 494 -16.49 7.83 -22.67
CA VAL A 494 -16.07 7.46 -24.03
C VAL A 494 -16.44 8.61 -24.99
N PRO A 495 -15.87 8.72 -26.18
CA PRO A 495 -16.15 9.85 -27.07
C PRO A 495 -17.64 10.09 -27.32
N GLY A 496 -18.14 11.28 -26.97
CA GLY A 496 -19.53 11.70 -27.10
C GLY A 496 -20.51 11.11 -26.07
N LEU A 497 -20.10 10.14 -25.27
CA LEU A 497 -20.93 9.42 -24.32
C LEU A 497 -20.29 9.31 -22.94
N VAL A 498 -21.11 9.06 -21.94
CA VAL A 498 -20.67 8.57 -20.64
C VAL A 498 -21.45 7.30 -20.30
N LEU A 499 -20.71 6.27 -19.96
CA LEU A 499 -21.25 5.04 -19.42
C LEU A 499 -21.33 5.15 -17.91
N MET A 500 -22.46 4.71 -17.34
CA MET A 500 -22.66 4.76 -15.91
C MET A 500 -23.41 3.52 -15.42
N LEU A 501 -23.03 3.03 -14.25
CA LEU A 501 -23.81 2.06 -13.49
C LEU A 501 -25.01 2.80 -12.89
N GLU A 502 -26.22 2.33 -13.20
CA GLU A 502 -27.43 2.88 -12.59
C GLU A 502 -27.43 2.63 -11.08
N ALA A 503 -28.12 3.50 -10.33
CA ALA A 503 -28.11 3.50 -8.88
C ALA A 503 -28.51 2.16 -8.23
N ASP A 504 -29.22 1.29 -8.95
CA ASP A 504 -29.60 -0.06 -8.51
C ASP A 504 -28.50 -1.11 -8.74
N GLY A 505 -27.39 -0.75 -9.39
CA GLY A 505 -26.29 -1.66 -9.73
C GLY A 505 -26.63 -2.76 -10.73
N ARG A 506 -27.80 -2.70 -11.39
CA ARG A 506 -28.32 -3.79 -12.24
C ARG A 506 -28.22 -3.52 -13.74
N SER A 507 -27.83 -2.34 -14.12
CA SER A 507 -27.68 -1.99 -15.54
C SER A 507 -26.60 -0.93 -15.75
N VAL A 508 -25.97 -0.99 -16.91
CA VAL A 508 -25.14 0.08 -17.46
C VAL A 508 -25.97 0.84 -18.48
N THR A 509 -25.91 2.17 -18.41
CA THR A 509 -26.48 3.04 -19.43
C THR A 509 -25.39 3.86 -20.09
N ALA A 510 -25.49 4.06 -21.40
CA ALA A 510 -24.76 5.11 -22.08
C ALA A 510 -25.66 6.33 -22.24
N ARG A 511 -25.11 7.48 -21.88
CA ARG A 511 -25.78 8.77 -22.00
C ARG A 511 -24.94 9.75 -22.79
N SER A 512 -25.60 10.62 -23.51
CA SER A 512 -24.93 11.77 -24.15
C SER A 512 -24.25 12.62 -23.08
N ALA A 513 -22.97 12.91 -23.26
CA ALA A 513 -22.23 13.78 -22.35
C ALA A 513 -22.85 15.19 -22.28
N ALA A 514 -23.34 15.69 -23.41
CA ALA A 514 -23.87 17.05 -23.53
C ALA A 514 -25.19 17.28 -22.77
N ASP A 515 -26.15 16.35 -22.85
CA ASP A 515 -27.52 16.55 -22.33
C ASP A 515 -28.03 15.47 -21.36
N GLY A 516 -27.20 14.46 -21.06
CA GLY A 516 -27.51 13.37 -20.14
C GLY A 516 -28.62 12.42 -20.64
N LYS A 517 -29.06 12.54 -21.92
CA LYS A 517 -30.09 11.64 -22.47
C LYS A 517 -29.54 10.25 -22.70
N GLU A 518 -30.32 9.26 -22.32
CA GLU A 518 -30.02 7.86 -22.52
C GLU A 518 -29.98 7.52 -24.01
N ARG A 519 -28.93 6.83 -24.44
CA ARG A 519 -28.77 6.30 -25.79
C ARG A 519 -29.10 4.84 -25.86
N TRP A 520 -28.60 4.07 -24.91
CA TRP A 520 -28.89 2.66 -24.75
C TRP A 520 -28.74 2.24 -23.27
N ARG A 521 -29.29 1.05 -22.96
CA ARG A 521 -29.24 0.43 -21.63
C ARG A 521 -28.97 -1.06 -21.77
N THR A 522 -28.08 -1.60 -20.95
CA THR A 522 -27.73 -3.01 -20.91
C THR A 522 -27.88 -3.54 -19.50
N SER A 523 -28.55 -4.67 -19.34
CA SER A 523 -28.72 -5.34 -18.04
C SER A 523 -27.48 -6.12 -17.66
N LEU A 524 -27.10 -6.05 -16.38
CA LEU A 524 -25.99 -6.78 -15.77
C LEU A 524 -26.47 -8.07 -15.10
N PRO A 525 -25.58 -9.03 -14.83
CA PRO A 525 -25.92 -10.25 -14.11
C PRO A 525 -26.51 -9.97 -12.73
N ALA A 526 -27.59 -10.70 -12.42
CA ALA A 526 -28.23 -10.58 -11.10
C ALA A 526 -27.33 -11.20 -10.01
N LYS A 527 -27.34 -10.63 -8.81
CA LYS A 527 -26.54 -11.06 -7.65
C LYS A 527 -25.02 -10.89 -7.80
N HIS A 528 -24.58 -9.96 -8.64
CA HIS A 528 -23.18 -9.59 -8.78
C HIS A 528 -22.99 -8.13 -8.38
N PHE A 529 -21.82 -7.82 -7.81
CA PHE A 529 -21.33 -6.46 -7.67
C PHE A 529 -20.49 -6.12 -8.89
N CYS A 530 -20.90 -5.12 -9.63
CA CYS A 530 -20.27 -4.78 -10.89
C CYS A 530 -19.52 -3.45 -10.79
N THR A 531 -18.36 -3.36 -11.42
CA THR A 531 -17.50 -2.17 -11.49
C THR A 531 -17.19 -1.85 -12.95
N LEU A 532 -17.36 -0.59 -13.35
CA LEU A 532 -16.95 -0.12 -14.67
C LEU A 532 -15.43 0.12 -14.67
N LEU A 533 -14.77 -0.37 -15.72
CA LEU A 533 -13.34 -0.19 -15.93
C LEU A 533 -13.11 0.64 -17.19
N ASP A 534 -12.32 1.71 -17.07
CA ASP A 534 -11.86 2.53 -18.20
C ASP A 534 -10.58 1.93 -18.80
N LEU A 535 -10.65 1.51 -20.05
CA LEU A 535 -9.55 0.91 -20.79
C LEU A 535 -9.25 1.64 -22.11
N GLY A 536 -9.69 2.88 -22.23
CA GLY A 536 -9.47 3.75 -23.38
C GLY A 536 -10.49 3.51 -24.50
N ASP A 537 -10.28 2.50 -25.36
CA ASP A 537 -11.12 2.33 -26.55
C ASP A 537 -12.45 1.62 -26.31
N ARG A 538 -12.52 0.77 -25.30
CA ARG A 538 -13.71 -0.03 -24.98
C ARG A 538 -13.94 -0.10 -23.48
N PRO A 539 -15.16 0.17 -23.01
CA PRO A 539 -15.53 0.01 -21.62
C PRO A 539 -15.73 -1.47 -21.27
N TYR A 540 -15.33 -1.83 -20.07
CA TYR A 540 -15.49 -3.16 -19.50
C TYR A 540 -16.23 -3.08 -18.19
N VAL A 541 -16.89 -4.16 -17.83
CA VAL A 541 -17.52 -4.33 -16.51
C VAL A 541 -16.99 -5.61 -15.89
N GLU A 542 -16.44 -5.49 -14.72
CA GLU A 542 -16.09 -6.61 -13.86
C GLU A 542 -17.20 -6.84 -12.87
N CYS A 543 -17.77 -8.04 -12.86
CA CYS A 543 -18.89 -8.42 -12.00
C CYS A 543 -18.47 -9.60 -11.11
N VAL A 544 -18.49 -9.43 -9.79
CA VAL A 544 -18.08 -10.42 -8.78
C VAL A 544 -19.29 -10.92 -8.03
N THR A 545 -19.41 -12.24 -7.80
CA THR A 545 -20.48 -12.83 -6.98
C THR A 545 -20.21 -12.68 -5.48
N ASP A 546 -21.27 -12.59 -4.70
CA ASP A 546 -21.22 -12.59 -3.22
C ASP A 546 -21.07 -14.02 -2.63
N ALA A 547 -21.05 -15.05 -3.46
CA ALA A 547 -20.95 -16.44 -3.06
C ALA A 547 -19.48 -16.91 -2.99
N ALA A 548 -19.21 -17.89 -2.12
CA ALA A 548 -17.90 -18.50 -1.95
C ALA A 548 -17.36 -19.25 -3.19
N ASP A 549 -18.15 -19.30 -4.27
CA ASP A 549 -17.71 -19.75 -5.58
C ASP A 549 -17.25 -18.50 -6.34
N ASP A 550 -15.96 -18.38 -6.57
CA ASP A 550 -15.24 -17.33 -7.31
C ASP A 550 -15.70 -17.19 -8.77
N ASP A 551 -16.95 -16.86 -8.99
CA ASP A 551 -17.48 -16.63 -10.33
C ASP A 551 -17.43 -15.13 -10.64
N THR A 552 -16.25 -14.65 -11.08
CA THR A 552 -16.06 -13.31 -11.59
C THR A 552 -16.35 -13.29 -13.08
N GLU A 553 -17.38 -12.57 -13.51
CA GLU A 553 -17.67 -12.33 -14.91
C GLU A 553 -17.01 -11.03 -15.40
N PHE A 554 -16.38 -11.09 -16.54
CA PHE A 554 -15.83 -9.93 -17.23
C PHE A 554 -16.64 -9.66 -18.48
N ILE A 555 -17.21 -8.45 -18.58
CA ILE A 555 -18.16 -8.09 -19.64
C ILE A 555 -17.53 -6.99 -20.49
N VAL A 556 -17.38 -7.25 -21.78
CA VAL A 556 -16.99 -6.26 -22.79
C VAL A 556 -18.28 -5.60 -23.30
N ILE A 557 -18.33 -4.28 -23.31
CA ILE A 557 -19.49 -3.52 -23.84
C ILE A 557 -19.06 -2.81 -25.12
N ASP A 558 -19.86 -2.94 -26.17
CA ASP A 558 -19.72 -2.07 -27.33
C ASP A 558 -20.32 -0.70 -27.01
N PRO A 559 -19.55 0.39 -27.01
CA PRO A 559 -20.05 1.69 -26.62
C PRO A 559 -21.07 2.27 -27.60
N SER A 560 -21.15 1.77 -28.84
CA SER A 560 -22.03 2.30 -29.88
C SER A 560 -23.50 1.87 -29.70
N ASP A 561 -23.73 0.63 -29.25
CA ASP A 561 -25.08 0.04 -29.16
C ASP A 561 -25.40 -0.67 -27.83
N GLY A 562 -24.40 -0.79 -26.93
CA GLY A 562 -24.55 -1.48 -25.65
C GLY A 562 -24.59 -3.01 -25.74
N SER A 563 -24.26 -3.58 -26.89
CA SER A 563 -24.13 -5.02 -27.01
C SER A 563 -23.00 -5.55 -26.12
N VAL A 564 -23.21 -6.71 -25.52
CA VAL A 564 -22.28 -7.27 -24.54
C VAL A 564 -21.74 -8.62 -24.97
N ARG A 565 -20.49 -8.84 -24.61
CA ARG A 565 -19.84 -10.13 -24.67
C ARG A 565 -19.26 -10.49 -23.31
N ARG A 566 -19.61 -11.66 -22.80
CA ARG A 566 -19.11 -12.16 -21.52
C ARG A 566 -17.84 -12.95 -21.72
N LEU A 567 -16.86 -12.71 -20.89
CA LEU A 567 -15.60 -13.43 -20.82
C LEU A 567 -15.50 -14.11 -19.45
N ALA A 568 -14.86 -15.28 -19.39
CA ALA A 568 -14.49 -15.86 -18.10
C ALA A 568 -13.51 -14.93 -17.38
N SER A 569 -13.51 -14.96 -16.04
CA SER A 569 -12.61 -14.13 -15.24
C SER A 569 -11.17 -14.21 -15.75
N PRO A 570 -10.53 -13.06 -15.97
CA PRO A 570 -9.17 -13.04 -16.50
C PRO A 570 -8.11 -13.48 -15.48
N ALA A 571 -8.35 -13.28 -14.18
CA ALA A 571 -7.38 -13.61 -13.14
C ALA A 571 -8.05 -13.71 -11.77
N ASP A 572 -7.66 -14.70 -10.97
CA ASP A 572 -8.24 -14.98 -9.64
C ASP A 572 -7.88 -13.91 -8.58
N SER A 573 -6.90 -13.03 -8.83
CA SER A 573 -6.45 -11.96 -7.92
C SER A 573 -5.64 -10.89 -8.63
N GLY A 574 -5.95 -10.58 -9.90
CA GLY A 574 -5.15 -9.69 -10.73
C GLY A 574 -5.65 -8.24 -10.74
N SER A 575 -4.75 -7.29 -10.47
CA SER A 575 -5.01 -5.88 -10.72
C SER A 575 -4.91 -5.59 -12.21
N PHE A 576 -5.94 -5.00 -12.80
CA PHE A 576 -5.90 -4.52 -14.16
C PHE A 576 -4.92 -3.34 -14.29
N VAL A 577 -4.07 -3.36 -15.32
CA VAL A 577 -3.05 -2.31 -15.54
C VAL A 577 -3.11 -1.65 -16.92
N GLY A 578 -3.91 -2.19 -17.84
CA GLY A 578 -4.07 -1.60 -19.18
C GLY A 578 -4.26 -2.63 -20.29
N ALA A 579 -4.11 -2.20 -21.54
CA ALA A 579 -4.14 -3.06 -22.70
C ALA A 579 -2.83 -2.95 -23.50
N LEU A 580 -2.37 -4.05 -24.08
CA LEU A 580 -1.18 -4.14 -24.91
C LEU A 580 -1.46 -5.03 -26.11
N ASP A 581 -1.22 -4.53 -27.32
CA ASP A 581 -1.45 -5.25 -28.59
C ASP A 581 -2.87 -5.85 -28.67
N GLY A 582 -3.88 -5.11 -28.21
CA GLY A 582 -5.27 -5.54 -28.19
C GLY A 582 -5.63 -6.55 -27.09
N LYS A 583 -4.66 -6.99 -26.27
CA LYS A 583 -4.89 -7.88 -25.11
C LYS A 583 -4.97 -7.09 -23.82
N LEU A 584 -5.88 -7.49 -22.94
CA LEU A 584 -5.99 -6.97 -21.59
C LEU A 584 -4.83 -7.49 -20.74
N LEU A 585 -4.24 -6.62 -19.94
CA LEU A 585 -3.09 -6.91 -19.10
C LEU A 585 -3.46 -6.78 -17.61
N PHE A 586 -3.27 -7.87 -16.89
CA PHE A 586 -3.42 -7.94 -15.43
C PHE A 586 -2.09 -8.31 -14.79
N VAL A 587 -1.89 -7.85 -13.57
CA VAL A 587 -0.72 -8.25 -12.76
C VAL A 587 -1.25 -8.86 -11.46
N GLU A 588 -0.96 -10.13 -11.23
CA GLU A 588 -1.42 -10.85 -10.04
C GLU A 588 -0.49 -10.60 -8.86
N SER A 589 -1.08 -10.22 -7.74
CA SER A 589 -0.38 -10.09 -6.48
C SER A 589 -0.36 -11.42 -5.72
N ASP A 590 0.66 -11.59 -4.88
CA ASP A 590 0.71 -12.69 -3.92
C ASP A 590 -0.25 -12.34 -2.75
N ALA A 591 -1.38 -13.04 -2.68
CA ALA A 591 -2.39 -12.83 -1.64
C ALA A 591 -1.80 -12.96 -0.22
N ASP A 592 -0.77 -13.80 -0.05
CA ASP A 592 -0.08 -13.98 1.23
C ASP A 592 0.88 -12.83 1.59
N ALA A 593 1.29 -12.01 0.63
CA ALA A 593 2.26 -10.93 0.83
C ALA A 593 1.62 -9.59 1.22
N VAL A 594 0.32 -9.42 1.04
CA VAL A 594 -0.41 -8.16 1.30
C VAL A 594 -0.40 -7.75 2.79
N ALA A 595 -0.14 -8.69 3.70
CA ALA A 595 -0.19 -8.44 5.14
C ALA A 595 1.03 -7.71 5.73
N VAL A 596 2.12 -7.46 5.00
CA VAL A 596 3.42 -7.08 5.59
C VAL A 596 4.07 -5.82 4.98
N SER A 597 3.60 -5.30 3.84
CA SER A 597 4.29 -4.19 3.15
C SER A 597 3.30 -3.14 2.62
N LYS A 598 3.68 -1.86 2.65
CA LYS A 598 2.99 -0.78 1.92
C LYS A 598 2.94 -1.06 0.41
N ASP A 599 3.89 -1.83 -0.10
CA ASP A 599 4.03 -2.14 -1.51
C ASP A 599 3.41 -3.51 -1.80
N LEU A 600 2.41 -3.58 -2.66
CA LEU A 600 1.89 -4.83 -3.22
C LEU A 600 3.02 -5.62 -3.86
N THR A 601 2.97 -6.95 -3.74
CA THR A 601 3.98 -7.84 -4.32
C THR A 601 3.37 -8.63 -5.46
N TYR A 602 3.94 -8.49 -6.65
CA TYR A 602 3.44 -9.10 -7.87
C TYR A 602 4.29 -10.30 -8.28
N THR A 603 3.64 -11.35 -8.77
CA THR A 603 4.26 -12.64 -9.09
C THR A 603 4.05 -13.11 -10.52
N ARG A 604 2.97 -12.67 -11.18
CA ARG A 604 2.60 -13.09 -12.54
C ARG A 604 1.98 -11.94 -13.33
N ILE A 605 2.15 -12.00 -14.64
CA ILE A 605 1.44 -11.18 -15.62
C ILE A 605 0.44 -12.08 -16.34
N VAL A 606 -0.80 -11.66 -16.43
CA VAL A 606 -1.85 -12.36 -17.19
C VAL A 606 -2.29 -11.48 -18.34
N ARG A 607 -2.20 -11.99 -19.55
CA ARG A 607 -2.70 -11.33 -20.75
C ARG A 607 -3.94 -12.08 -21.24
N VAL A 608 -5.02 -11.37 -21.45
CA VAL A 608 -6.30 -11.94 -21.89
C VAL A 608 -6.66 -11.35 -23.26
N ASP A 609 -6.87 -12.21 -24.21
CA ASP A 609 -7.41 -11.82 -25.49
C ASP A 609 -8.92 -11.56 -25.35
N PRO A 610 -9.39 -10.32 -25.55
CA PRO A 610 -10.78 -9.97 -25.31
C PRO A 610 -11.74 -10.57 -26.37
N GLU A 611 -11.23 -11.07 -27.51
CA GLU A 611 -12.03 -11.68 -28.54
C GLU A 611 -12.30 -13.17 -28.26
N SER A 612 -11.25 -13.91 -27.89
CA SER A 612 -11.32 -15.37 -27.67
C SER A 612 -11.42 -15.78 -26.20
N GLY A 613 -11.17 -14.87 -25.26
CA GLY A 613 -11.02 -15.18 -23.83
C GLY A 613 -9.75 -15.95 -23.49
N LYS A 614 -8.83 -16.15 -24.46
CA LYS A 614 -7.61 -16.92 -24.25
C LYS A 614 -6.68 -16.19 -23.27
N ARG A 615 -6.26 -16.92 -22.23
CA ARG A 615 -5.30 -16.44 -21.22
C ARG A 615 -3.87 -16.88 -21.56
N GLU A 616 -2.93 -15.96 -21.37
CA GLU A 616 -1.49 -16.22 -21.45
C GLU A 616 -0.85 -15.74 -20.15
N VAL A 617 -0.33 -16.66 -19.35
CA VAL A 617 0.28 -16.36 -18.05
C VAL A 617 1.80 -16.34 -18.20
N THR A 618 2.42 -15.24 -17.78
CA THR A 618 3.87 -15.08 -17.76
C THR A 618 4.32 -14.92 -16.31
N PRO A 619 5.06 -15.89 -15.75
CA PRO A 619 5.59 -15.75 -14.41
C PRO A 619 6.64 -14.65 -14.36
N LEU A 620 6.65 -13.85 -13.30
CA LEU A 620 7.70 -12.87 -13.05
C LEU A 620 8.92 -13.60 -12.45
N PRO A 621 10.12 -13.45 -13.02
CA PRO A 621 11.32 -14.18 -12.56
C PRO A 621 11.76 -13.77 -11.16
N GLN A 622 11.31 -12.63 -10.69
CA GLN A 622 11.45 -12.15 -9.31
C GLN A 622 10.16 -11.42 -8.88
N ARG A 623 9.95 -11.31 -7.59
CA ARG A 623 8.83 -10.56 -7.04
C ARG A 623 9.08 -9.06 -7.18
N TYR A 624 8.21 -8.35 -7.89
CA TYR A 624 8.22 -6.88 -7.96
C TYR A 624 7.25 -6.30 -6.94
N ARG A 625 7.52 -5.08 -6.49
CA ARG A 625 6.73 -4.43 -5.44
C ARG A 625 6.39 -3.00 -5.79
N GLY A 626 5.34 -2.48 -5.16
CA GLY A 626 4.95 -1.08 -5.21
C GLY A 626 3.81 -0.79 -6.18
N ASN A 627 3.71 0.46 -6.62
CA ASN A 627 2.75 0.88 -7.62
C ASN A 627 3.12 0.30 -8.97
N VAL A 628 2.12 -0.14 -9.71
CA VAL A 628 2.31 -0.65 -11.07
C VAL A 628 1.63 0.27 -12.09
N ALA A 629 2.31 0.53 -13.20
CA ALA A 629 1.77 1.26 -14.34
C ALA A 629 2.22 0.61 -15.66
N LEU A 630 1.30 0.53 -16.62
CA LEU A 630 1.63 0.20 -18.01
C LEU A 630 1.74 1.51 -18.80
N ALA A 631 2.92 1.80 -19.31
CA ALA A 631 3.14 2.99 -20.13
C ALA A 631 4.02 2.65 -21.34
N ARG A 632 3.57 3.03 -22.52
CA ARG A 632 4.31 2.81 -23.79
C ARG A 632 4.82 1.38 -23.95
N GLY A 633 3.99 0.37 -23.61
CA GLY A 633 4.34 -1.04 -23.79
C GLY A 633 5.33 -1.59 -22.77
N THR A 634 5.60 -0.88 -21.69
CA THR A 634 6.48 -1.29 -20.60
C THR A 634 5.72 -1.23 -19.27
N LEU A 635 5.88 -2.25 -18.45
CA LEU A 635 5.41 -2.24 -17.05
C LEU A 635 6.47 -1.57 -16.17
N TYR A 636 6.03 -0.61 -15.37
CA TYR A 636 6.86 0.07 -14.38
C TYR A 636 6.35 -0.25 -12.99
N PHE A 637 7.27 -0.62 -12.10
CA PHE A 637 7.01 -0.79 -10.67
C PHE A 637 7.77 0.29 -9.92
N SER A 638 7.08 1.06 -9.08
CA SER A 638 7.68 2.09 -8.22
C SER A 638 7.37 1.80 -6.76
N THR A 639 8.40 1.80 -5.91
CA THR A 639 8.25 1.48 -4.48
C THR A 639 8.24 2.72 -3.63
N SER A 640 7.71 2.61 -2.42
CA SER A 640 7.77 3.65 -1.38
C SER A 640 9.20 4.08 -1.01
N SER A 641 10.21 3.28 -1.35
CA SER A 641 11.62 3.59 -1.13
C SER A 641 12.33 4.24 -2.33
N GLY A 642 11.59 4.64 -3.37
CA GLY A 642 12.13 5.30 -4.57
C GLY A 642 12.80 4.35 -5.58
N LEU A 643 12.63 3.03 -5.45
CA LEU A 643 13.11 2.09 -6.46
C LEU A 643 12.12 2.05 -7.61
N VAL A 644 12.58 2.26 -8.84
CA VAL A 644 11.80 2.16 -10.08
C VAL A 644 12.35 1.02 -10.91
N THR A 645 11.48 0.11 -11.34
CA THR A 645 11.85 -1.05 -12.15
C THR A 645 10.99 -1.12 -13.40
N ALA A 646 11.62 -1.19 -14.57
CA ALA A 646 10.95 -1.44 -15.84
C ALA A 646 11.00 -2.93 -16.20
N VAL A 647 9.88 -3.47 -16.63
CA VAL A 647 9.69 -4.89 -16.90
C VAL A 647 8.97 -5.07 -18.23
N SER A 648 9.42 -6.03 -19.02
CA SER A 648 8.73 -6.42 -20.25
C SER A 648 7.41 -7.12 -19.94
N PRO A 649 6.27 -6.60 -20.38
CA PRO A 649 4.97 -7.26 -20.13
C PRO A 649 4.80 -8.58 -20.89
N LEU A 650 5.65 -8.83 -21.91
CA LEU A 650 5.59 -10.04 -22.71
C LEU A 650 6.38 -11.20 -22.09
N THR A 651 7.51 -10.90 -21.46
CA THR A 651 8.44 -11.93 -20.95
C THR A 651 8.57 -11.91 -19.44
N GLY A 652 8.08 -10.89 -18.74
CA GLY A 652 8.32 -10.67 -17.31
C GLY A 652 9.76 -10.27 -16.98
N ALA A 653 10.65 -10.20 -17.97
CA ALA A 653 12.05 -9.88 -17.75
C ALA A 653 12.24 -8.42 -17.37
N ARG A 654 13.12 -8.19 -16.39
CA ARG A 654 13.54 -6.83 -16.03
C ARG A 654 14.33 -6.20 -17.18
N VAL A 655 13.87 -5.04 -17.65
CA VAL A 655 14.56 -4.22 -18.64
C VAL A 655 15.66 -3.43 -17.95
N TRP A 656 15.32 -2.72 -16.88
CA TRP A 656 16.26 -1.99 -16.04
C TRP A 656 15.67 -1.79 -14.63
N GLU A 657 16.52 -1.40 -13.70
CA GLU A 657 16.16 -1.02 -12.33
C GLU A 657 17.00 0.17 -11.90
N SER A 658 16.39 1.17 -11.32
CA SER A 658 17.04 2.40 -10.90
C SER A 658 16.51 2.87 -9.55
N ARG A 659 17.39 3.45 -8.76
CA ARG A 659 17.03 4.04 -7.47
C ARG A 659 17.01 5.55 -7.61
N THR A 660 15.88 6.14 -7.27
CA THR A 660 15.72 7.58 -7.09
C THR A 660 15.88 7.95 -5.61
N THR A 661 15.96 9.25 -5.33
CA THR A 661 15.94 9.75 -3.95
C THR A 661 14.53 10.13 -3.49
N LEU A 662 13.50 9.74 -4.24
CA LEU A 662 12.11 10.03 -3.92
C LEU A 662 11.63 9.19 -2.74
N GLU A 663 10.89 9.81 -1.87
CA GLU A 663 10.07 9.17 -0.85
C GLU A 663 8.66 8.88 -1.40
N SER A 664 8.12 7.71 -1.13
CA SER A 664 6.79 7.27 -1.60
C SER A 664 6.58 7.59 -3.09
N ALA A 665 7.41 6.99 -3.96
CA ALA A 665 7.33 7.24 -5.40
C ALA A 665 5.99 6.76 -5.98
N GLY A 666 5.28 7.66 -6.63
CA GLY A 666 3.99 7.42 -7.28
C GLY A 666 4.11 6.64 -8.58
N ARG A 667 2.98 6.45 -9.25
CA ARG A 667 2.93 5.75 -10.54
C ARG A 667 3.80 6.45 -11.57
N VAL A 668 4.48 5.64 -12.37
CA VAL A 668 5.33 6.15 -13.45
C VAL A 668 4.48 6.56 -14.65
N SER A 669 4.68 7.78 -15.12
CA SER A 669 4.15 8.29 -16.40
C SER A 669 5.27 8.42 -17.41
N VAL A 670 4.97 8.26 -18.72
CA VAL A 670 5.97 8.33 -19.79
C VAL A 670 5.52 9.38 -20.82
N ASP A 671 6.47 10.21 -21.28
CA ASP A 671 6.18 11.25 -22.26
C ASP A 671 5.61 10.70 -23.58
N ALA A 672 5.06 11.61 -24.41
CA ALA A 672 4.44 11.24 -25.67
C ALA A 672 5.42 10.54 -26.64
N ASP A 673 6.70 10.89 -26.57
CA ASP A 673 7.75 10.32 -27.42
C ASP A 673 8.29 8.98 -26.89
N GLY A 674 7.89 8.55 -25.67
CA GLY A 674 8.37 7.32 -25.05
C GLY A 674 9.83 7.35 -24.61
N ARG A 675 10.44 8.53 -24.49
CA ARG A 675 11.87 8.69 -24.20
C ARG A 675 12.19 8.92 -22.73
N THR A 676 11.24 9.49 -22.00
CA THR A 676 11.46 9.85 -20.59
C THR A 676 10.33 9.34 -19.72
N ALA A 677 10.69 8.61 -18.68
CA ALA A 677 9.78 8.17 -17.62
C ALA A 677 9.87 9.13 -16.42
N TYR A 678 8.73 9.51 -15.88
CA TYR A 678 8.63 10.43 -14.75
C TYR A 678 7.87 9.79 -13.60
N THR A 679 8.30 10.07 -12.40
CA THR A 679 7.57 9.74 -11.18
C THR A 679 7.74 10.86 -10.16
N ALA A 680 6.75 11.06 -9.30
CA ALA A 680 6.80 12.08 -8.26
C ALA A 680 6.69 11.44 -6.88
N GLY A 681 7.37 11.99 -5.89
CA GLY A 681 7.30 11.60 -4.49
C GLY A 681 6.31 12.44 -3.70
N ALA A 682 5.95 11.99 -2.50
CA ALA A 682 4.94 12.64 -1.65
C ALA A 682 5.24 14.12 -1.33
N SER A 683 6.51 14.52 -1.28
CA SER A 683 6.93 15.92 -1.10
C SER A 683 6.86 16.77 -2.38
N GLY A 684 6.30 16.26 -3.47
CA GLY A 684 6.29 16.95 -4.77
C GLY A 684 7.65 16.99 -5.48
N ARG A 685 8.64 16.21 -5.03
CA ARG A 685 9.87 15.96 -5.79
C ARG A 685 9.54 15.14 -7.03
N VAL A 686 10.17 15.45 -8.14
CA VAL A 686 9.97 14.74 -9.41
C VAL A 686 11.30 14.20 -9.87
N ALA A 687 11.31 12.94 -10.31
CA ALA A 687 12.45 12.31 -10.97
C ALA A 687 12.12 12.05 -12.45
N ALA A 688 13.06 12.34 -13.33
CA ALA A 688 13.02 11.94 -14.73
C ALA A 688 14.10 10.88 -14.98
N LEU A 689 13.70 9.79 -15.65
CA LEU A 689 14.57 8.67 -16.00
C LEU A 689 14.55 8.45 -17.52
N ASP A 690 15.66 8.03 -18.07
CA ASP A 690 15.70 7.53 -19.44
C ASP A 690 14.84 6.26 -19.55
N ALA A 691 13.78 6.30 -20.34
CA ALA A 691 12.80 5.21 -20.40
C ALA A 691 13.39 3.88 -20.90
N ALA A 692 14.45 3.93 -21.73
CA ALA A 692 15.09 2.75 -22.28
C ALA A 692 16.19 2.17 -21.36
N ARG A 693 16.87 3.01 -20.55
CA ARG A 693 18.07 2.63 -19.80
C ARG A 693 17.90 2.73 -18.28
N GLY A 694 16.89 3.45 -17.81
CA GLY A 694 16.66 3.69 -16.39
C GLY A 694 17.62 4.71 -15.75
N THR A 695 18.51 5.35 -16.51
CA THR A 695 19.41 6.34 -15.91
C THR A 695 18.62 7.56 -15.46
N VAL A 696 18.83 7.99 -14.21
CA VAL A 696 18.23 9.22 -13.69
C VAL A 696 18.84 10.40 -14.44
N LEU A 697 17.97 11.18 -15.08
CA LEU A 697 18.35 12.36 -15.85
C LEU A 697 18.44 13.59 -14.95
N TRP A 698 17.46 13.74 -14.08
CA TRP A 698 17.40 14.78 -13.05
C TRP A 698 16.37 14.44 -11.98
N GLU A 699 16.51 15.08 -10.82
CA GLU A 699 15.54 15.09 -9.72
C GLU A 699 15.37 16.52 -9.21
N THR A 700 14.15 16.90 -8.81
CA THR A 700 13.87 18.24 -8.26
C THR A 700 13.96 18.27 -6.74
N ALA A 701 13.97 19.48 -6.16
CA ALA A 701 13.74 19.69 -4.74
C ALA A 701 12.26 19.48 -4.36
N ALA A 702 12.00 19.29 -3.07
CA ALA A 702 10.65 19.24 -2.52
C ALA A 702 9.89 20.55 -2.75
N ARG A 703 8.58 20.47 -3.00
CA ARG A 703 7.69 21.62 -3.27
C ARG A 703 6.41 21.60 -2.45
N ALA A 704 6.18 20.54 -1.68
CA ALA A 704 4.99 20.31 -0.90
C ALA A 704 5.33 19.71 0.46
N GLU A 705 4.42 19.83 1.42
CA GLU A 705 4.53 19.11 2.67
C GLU A 705 4.14 17.65 2.48
N VAL A 706 4.89 16.76 3.13
CA VAL A 706 4.58 15.32 3.12
C VAL A 706 3.44 15.08 4.10
N LEU A 707 2.25 14.86 3.60
CA LEU A 707 1.11 14.47 4.41
C LEU A 707 1.10 12.97 4.68
N ALA A 708 0.53 12.58 5.81
CA ALA A 708 0.50 11.18 6.27
C ALA A 708 -0.38 10.25 5.43
N SER A 709 -1.22 10.80 4.56
CA SER A 709 -2.19 10.09 3.73
C SER A 709 -1.62 9.02 2.81
N GLY A 710 -0.35 9.16 2.41
CA GLY A 710 0.30 8.21 1.49
C GLY A 710 -0.24 8.23 0.07
N LEU A 711 -1.05 9.23 -0.31
CA LEU A 711 -1.38 9.49 -1.71
C LEU A 711 -0.16 10.03 -2.42
N GLU A 712 0.14 9.39 -3.52
CA GLU A 712 1.32 9.67 -4.29
C GLU A 712 0.95 10.58 -5.46
N PRO A 713 1.71 11.66 -5.70
CA PRO A 713 1.49 12.55 -6.81
C PRO A 713 1.54 11.81 -8.15
N VAL A 714 0.70 12.23 -9.09
CA VAL A 714 0.72 11.77 -10.47
C VAL A 714 1.31 12.87 -11.35
N VAL A 715 2.20 12.48 -12.27
CA VAL A 715 2.75 13.40 -13.26
C VAL A 715 1.88 13.36 -14.51
N LEU A 716 1.29 14.49 -14.85
CA LEU A 716 0.49 14.73 -16.04
C LEU A 716 1.26 15.58 -17.04
N PHE A 717 0.76 15.68 -18.28
CA PHE A 717 1.45 16.39 -19.36
C PHE A 717 0.52 17.41 -20.01
N ASP A 718 1.01 18.65 -20.21
CA ASP A 718 0.38 19.66 -21.06
C ASP A 718 1.40 20.25 -22.03
N LYS A 719 1.22 20.01 -23.32
CA LYS A 719 2.07 20.59 -24.42
C LYS A 719 3.57 20.51 -24.15
N GLY A 720 4.03 19.43 -23.50
CA GLY A 720 5.44 19.20 -23.17
C GLY A 720 5.85 19.67 -21.76
N ALA A 721 5.03 20.44 -21.06
CA ALA A 721 5.20 20.74 -19.64
C ALA A 721 4.69 19.59 -18.76
N LEU A 722 5.28 19.42 -17.59
CA LEU A 722 4.77 18.51 -16.57
C LEU A 722 3.84 19.27 -15.65
N VAL A 723 2.73 18.65 -15.28
CA VAL A 723 1.78 19.13 -14.26
C VAL A 723 1.78 18.10 -13.12
N VAL A 724 1.97 18.54 -11.89
CA VAL A 724 2.03 17.71 -10.70
C VAL A 724 1.09 18.26 -9.66
N ALA A 725 0.22 17.41 -9.13
CA ALA A 725 -0.66 17.72 -8.01
C ALA A 725 -0.22 16.91 -6.79
N THR A 726 -0.07 17.54 -5.64
CA THR A 726 0.39 16.94 -4.39
C THR A 726 -0.73 16.82 -3.37
N ALA A 727 -0.57 15.96 -2.39
CA ALA A 727 -1.61 15.66 -1.41
C ALA A 727 -2.04 16.87 -0.56
N ASP A 728 -1.14 17.81 -0.32
CA ASP A 728 -1.43 19.07 0.39
C ASP A 728 -2.25 20.10 -0.40
N GLY A 729 -2.64 19.75 -1.64
CA GLY A 729 -3.40 20.64 -2.52
C GLY A 729 -2.55 21.58 -3.37
N THR A 730 -1.23 21.46 -3.33
CA THR A 730 -0.35 22.23 -4.21
C THR A 730 -0.34 21.64 -5.61
N ILE A 731 -0.56 22.47 -6.63
CA ILE A 731 -0.45 22.13 -8.04
C ILE A 731 0.64 23.00 -8.65
N PHE A 732 1.56 22.37 -9.37
CA PHE A 732 2.66 23.10 -10.02
C PHE A 732 3.04 22.51 -11.36
N THR A 733 3.74 23.32 -12.18
CA THR A 733 4.27 22.89 -13.46
C THR A 733 5.79 22.91 -13.48
N LEU A 734 6.36 22.09 -14.37
CA LEU A 734 7.80 21.99 -14.60
C LEU A 734 8.11 22.03 -16.10
N ASP A 735 9.20 22.72 -16.45
CA ASP A 735 9.87 22.59 -17.72
C ASP A 735 10.85 21.42 -17.66
N PRO A 736 10.61 20.28 -18.35
CA PRO A 736 11.47 19.11 -18.23
C PRO A 736 12.89 19.35 -18.78
N ALA A 737 13.10 20.38 -19.62
CA ALA A 737 14.42 20.80 -20.09
C ALA A 737 15.17 21.63 -19.03
N HIS A 738 14.44 22.30 -18.12
CA HIS A 738 14.99 23.17 -17.09
C HIS A 738 14.24 22.95 -15.76
N PRO A 739 14.32 21.75 -15.15
CA PRO A 739 13.46 21.33 -14.04
C PRO A 739 13.66 22.14 -12.74
N HIS A 740 14.78 22.87 -12.63
CA HIS A 740 15.10 23.68 -11.46
C HIS A 740 14.66 25.14 -11.57
N ARG A 741 13.98 25.53 -12.65
CA ARG A 741 13.41 26.88 -12.74
C ARG A 741 12.38 27.09 -11.62
N THR A 742 12.48 28.22 -10.94
CA THR A 742 11.55 28.61 -9.88
C THR A 742 10.19 28.88 -10.50
N ALA A 743 9.15 28.26 -9.94
CA ALA A 743 7.76 28.54 -10.30
C ALA A 743 7.39 29.96 -9.84
N VAL A 744 6.58 30.65 -10.63
CA VAL A 744 5.96 31.91 -10.26
C VAL A 744 4.63 31.55 -9.56
N SER A 745 4.34 32.19 -8.42
CA SER A 745 3.02 32.07 -7.82
C SER A 745 1.98 32.56 -8.81
N ALA A 746 0.95 31.75 -9.08
CA ALA A 746 -0.17 32.16 -9.90
C ALA A 746 -0.91 33.26 -9.13
N GLY A 747 -0.93 34.50 -9.65
CA GLY A 747 -1.57 35.64 -9.03
C GLY A 747 -3.06 35.67 -9.25
#